data_a9b1d777df7bc6b058fbdf8963e3a8bd
#
_entry.id   a9b1d777df7bc6b058fbdf8963e3a8bd
#
_cell.length_a   1.000
_cell.length_b   1.000
_cell.length_c   1.000
_cell.angle_alpha   90.00
_cell.angle_beta   90.00
_cell.angle_gamma   90.00
#
_symmetry.space_group_name_H-M   'P 1'
#
loop_
_entity.id
_entity.type
_entity.pdbx_description
1 polymer ?
#
loop_
_entity_poly.entity_id
_entity_poly.type
_entity_poly.pdbx_seq_one_letter_code
_entity_poly.pdbx_strand_id
1 'polypeptide(L)'
;MQKQNHLEIRADFTQKDEPQNRPFTAADLILLYLEQIGVEYVFGIPGGGIEPLYNALARSQRRGGPRPIVARHESGAAFMADGYARETGKLGVCCATTGPGATNMLTGVASALMDHIPLLAISAQTSLNNFGRGAVQESSCTGINTVAMYQHCTIYNSLVSHVEQLERKLIAAIAAALQPPYGPAHLSIPIDILRDTVSFDPGTNLNSLLTPSNAVDDKAIEYMHRTLRNARNVVFVLGAGAKQAVDHILDLAALIDAHVITLPDGKGLVSSYHPQYRGIYGLAGHATAHDLLISKTTDTVIAIGTHLDEQATNGWEHTALLSKRMVFIDYTPLYFFRSPMARHHISGNISEIFSRLVKRFQRVQEKDRGNILCRQAGDSYGQAPIIPFERRMQTRRRNASAEIFKGISYLFAKERRQGEDRRVNSTQQAIIRRFTLKDEDKYLSDASPIKPQRLMFDLARFFPPDTRYFADIGNSFLWAIHYLHPVSPRTTASKPGNYNPIRLGMGFASMGWAVGAAVGTATAARNSPVVCITGDGALLMGGQEITTAVVEKLPVIFVVLNDAALGTVKHGQQMAGAEPIGFELPSTDFVAYARSMGAEGYSIHSPRDIAELDIRALCKRAGPTVLDVHIDPNETPPLEARINMLKSETLS
;
A
#
# COMPACT_ATOMS: atom_id res chain seq x y z
N MET A 1 -2.31 -3.17 32.23
CA MET A 1 -0.94 -3.54 32.60
C MET A 1 -0.41 -4.47 31.51
N GLN A 2 0.05 -3.91 30.40
CA GLN A 2 0.74 -4.65 29.34
C GLN A 2 2.23 -4.35 29.52
N LYS A 3 2.98 -5.42 29.72
CA LYS A 3 4.43 -5.40 29.83
C LYS A 3 4.99 -4.84 28.52
N GLN A 4 5.59 -3.66 28.59
CA GLN A 4 6.57 -3.18 27.62
C GLN A 4 7.78 -4.11 27.72
N ASN A 5 7.91 -5.03 26.78
CA ASN A 5 9.17 -5.68 26.51
C ASN A 5 10.09 -4.65 25.83
N HIS A 6 10.80 -3.89 26.61
CA HIS A 6 12.03 -3.25 26.18
C HIS A 6 13.01 -4.40 25.88
N LEU A 7 13.19 -4.71 24.61
CA LEU A 7 14.40 -5.37 24.15
C LEU A 7 15.56 -4.41 24.42
N GLU A 8 16.14 -4.50 25.61
CA GLU A 8 17.52 -4.14 25.81
C GLU A 8 18.32 -5.06 24.88
N ILE A 9 18.66 -4.56 23.70
CA ILE A 9 19.75 -5.14 22.90
C ILE A 9 21.00 -4.88 23.70
N ARG A 10 21.27 -5.76 24.67
CA ARG A 10 22.62 -5.89 25.19
C ARG A 10 23.48 -6.26 24.01
N ALA A 11 24.33 -5.34 23.60
CA ALA A 11 25.47 -5.60 22.75
C ALA A 11 26.47 -6.52 23.51
N ASP A 12 26.04 -7.73 23.85
CA ASP A 12 26.94 -8.84 24.13
C ASP A 12 27.43 -9.38 22.77
N PHE A 13 28.25 -8.56 22.11
CA PHE A 13 29.07 -9.03 21.00
C PHE A 13 30.13 -9.99 21.56
N THR A 14 29.71 -11.22 21.87
CA THR A 14 30.67 -12.28 22.08
C THR A 14 31.30 -12.59 20.69
N GLN A 15 32.53 -12.10 20.54
CA GLN A 15 33.48 -12.42 19.50
C GLN A 15 33.70 -13.95 19.40
N LYS A 16 32.77 -14.67 18.81
CA LYS A 16 32.94 -16.13 18.71
C LYS A 16 33.24 -16.58 17.30
N ASP A 17 33.73 -15.98 16.36
CA ASP A 17 34.18 -16.55 15.05
C ASP A 17 34.69 -15.53 14.02
N GLU A 18 35.21 -14.36 14.44
CA GLU A 18 35.97 -13.53 13.50
C GLU A 18 37.48 -13.61 13.84
N PRO A 19 38.36 -13.63 12.84
CA PRO A 19 39.78 -13.49 13.09
C PRO A 19 40.03 -12.15 13.80
N GLN A 20 40.58 -12.21 15.00
CA GLN A 20 40.73 -11.13 15.99
C GLN A 20 41.54 -9.88 15.51
N ASN A 21 41.81 -9.72 14.21
CA ASN A 21 42.74 -8.69 13.70
C ASN A 21 42.24 -8.01 12.40
N ARG A 22 40.93 -7.97 12.14
CA ARG A 22 40.44 -7.31 10.93
C ARG A 22 39.93 -5.91 11.22
N PRO A 23 40.30 -4.89 10.39
CA PRO A 23 39.77 -3.55 10.54
C PRO A 23 38.25 -3.49 10.28
N PHE A 24 37.52 -2.75 11.11
CA PHE A 24 36.11 -2.44 10.91
C PHE A 24 35.97 -1.40 9.81
N THR A 25 35.16 -1.69 8.79
CA THR A 25 35.07 -0.86 7.58
C THR A 25 33.85 0.04 7.56
N ALA A 26 33.88 1.05 6.69
CA ALA A 26 32.72 1.91 6.42
C ALA A 26 31.47 1.12 5.99
N ALA A 27 31.65 0.01 5.23
CA ALA A 27 30.55 -0.88 4.89
C ALA A 27 29.97 -1.60 6.13
N ASP A 28 30.80 -1.98 7.11
CA ASP A 28 30.33 -2.56 8.38
C ASP A 28 29.51 -1.53 9.20
N LEU A 29 29.93 -0.26 9.22
CA LEU A 29 29.21 0.82 9.90
C LEU A 29 27.81 1.01 9.32
N ILE A 30 27.64 0.95 7.99
CA ILE A 30 26.30 1.00 7.35
C ILE A 30 25.42 -0.09 7.92
N LEU A 31 25.90 -1.35 7.94
CA LEU A 31 25.11 -2.48 8.44
C LEU A 31 24.75 -2.32 9.93
N LEU A 32 25.66 -1.80 10.74
CA LEU A 32 25.41 -1.58 12.14
C LEU A 32 24.25 -0.60 12.39
N TYR A 33 24.18 0.49 11.62
CA TYR A 33 23.04 1.41 11.68
C TYR A 33 21.72 0.79 11.18
N LEU A 34 21.79 -0.04 10.14
CA LEU A 34 20.61 -0.78 9.67
C LEU A 34 20.11 -1.81 10.69
N GLU A 35 21.03 -2.46 11.42
CA GLU A 35 20.71 -3.37 12.53
C GLU A 35 20.02 -2.63 13.68
N GLN A 36 20.47 -1.43 14.05
CA GLN A 36 19.86 -0.61 15.13
C GLN A 36 18.36 -0.33 14.86
N ILE A 37 17.99 -0.09 13.61
CA ILE A 37 16.60 0.20 13.24
C ILE A 37 15.80 -1.04 12.82
N GLY A 38 16.37 -2.23 13.02
CA GLY A 38 15.70 -3.52 12.79
C GLY A 38 15.44 -3.85 11.33
N VAL A 39 16.29 -3.39 10.39
CA VAL A 39 16.27 -3.85 8.99
C VAL A 39 16.72 -5.31 8.96
N GLU A 40 16.02 -6.15 8.23
CA GLU A 40 16.27 -7.59 8.15
C GLU A 40 16.86 -8.02 6.79
N TYR A 41 16.59 -7.25 5.74
CA TYR A 41 16.99 -7.58 4.37
C TYR A 41 17.52 -6.36 3.62
N VAL A 42 18.52 -6.61 2.77
CA VAL A 42 19.00 -5.67 1.75
C VAL A 42 18.81 -6.32 0.38
N PHE A 43 17.98 -5.70 -0.46
CA PHE A 43 17.66 -6.22 -1.78
C PHE A 43 18.62 -5.63 -2.82
N GLY A 44 19.21 -6.45 -3.68
CA GLY A 44 20.14 -5.92 -4.67
C GLY A 44 20.77 -6.98 -5.56
N ILE A 45 21.67 -6.53 -6.42
CA ILE A 45 22.50 -7.38 -7.26
C ILE A 45 23.96 -7.14 -6.89
N PRO A 46 24.72 -8.21 -6.56
CA PRO A 46 26.15 -8.08 -6.30
C PRO A 46 26.90 -7.64 -7.57
N GLY A 47 27.97 -6.87 -7.38
CA GLY A 47 28.83 -6.41 -8.46
C GLY A 47 30.12 -5.82 -7.93
N GLY A 48 31.14 -5.63 -8.77
CA GLY A 48 32.48 -5.24 -8.33
C GLY A 48 32.52 -3.94 -7.52
N GLY A 49 31.70 -2.95 -7.87
CA GLY A 49 31.66 -1.67 -7.14
C GLY A 49 31.01 -1.75 -5.75
N ILE A 50 30.05 -2.65 -5.54
CA ILE A 50 29.30 -2.81 -4.29
C ILE A 50 29.79 -4.02 -3.46
N GLU A 51 30.80 -4.74 -3.91
CA GLU A 51 31.35 -5.92 -3.24
C GLU A 51 31.67 -5.69 -1.75
N PRO A 52 32.25 -4.56 -1.30
CA PRO A 52 32.53 -4.35 0.12
C PRO A 52 31.27 -4.37 1.00
N LEU A 53 30.12 -3.87 0.49
CA LEU A 53 28.85 -3.94 1.20
C LEU A 53 28.35 -5.40 1.30
N TYR A 54 28.48 -6.20 0.25
CA TYR A 54 28.13 -7.62 0.30
C TYR A 54 29.01 -8.42 1.26
N ASN A 55 30.29 -8.10 1.37
CA ASN A 55 31.17 -8.67 2.39
C ASN A 55 30.70 -8.30 3.82
N ALA A 56 30.30 -7.06 4.03
CA ALA A 56 29.72 -6.63 5.30
C ALA A 56 28.38 -7.32 5.58
N LEU A 57 27.50 -7.50 4.57
CA LEU A 57 26.24 -8.27 4.69
C LEU A 57 26.49 -9.72 5.09
N ALA A 58 27.50 -10.37 4.52
CA ALA A 58 27.85 -11.75 4.90
C ALA A 58 28.26 -11.84 6.38
N ARG A 59 28.97 -10.84 6.91
CA ARG A 59 29.31 -10.75 8.33
C ARG A 59 28.09 -10.44 9.20
N SER A 60 27.27 -9.48 8.79
CA SER A 60 26.03 -9.11 9.44
C SER A 60 25.09 -10.31 9.59
N GLN A 61 24.89 -11.05 8.51
CA GLN A 61 24.04 -12.26 8.50
C GLN A 61 24.53 -13.31 9.51
N ARG A 62 25.85 -13.54 9.65
CA ARG A 62 26.40 -14.51 10.62
C ARG A 62 26.10 -14.13 12.07
N ARG A 63 25.98 -12.85 12.39
CA ARG A 63 25.61 -12.37 13.73
C ARG A 63 24.11 -12.08 13.93
N GLY A 64 23.26 -12.45 12.93
CA GLY A 64 21.80 -12.32 13.00
C GLY A 64 21.26 -10.96 12.54
N GLY A 65 22.09 -10.12 11.90
CA GLY A 65 21.67 -8.87 11.29
C GLY A 65 21.16 -9.04 9.84
N PRO A 66 21.05 -7.93 9.09
CA PRO A 66 20.57 -7.92 7.71
C PRO A 66 21.29 -8.92 6.80
N ARG A 67 20.52 -9.59 5.95
CA ARG A 67 21.05 -10.47 4.92
C ARG A 67 20.66 -10.01 3.51
N PRO A 68 21.43 -10.35 2.48
CA PRO A 68 21.10 -10.00 1.11
C PRO A 68 19.96 -10.87 0.57
N ILE A 69 19.06 -10.25 -0.22
CA ILE A 69 18.18 -10.92 -1.17
C ILE A 69 18.62 -10.54 -2.57
N VAL A 70 19.03 -11.53 -3.35
CA VAL A 70 19.57 -11.29 -4.69
C VAL A 70 18.43 -11.23 -5.71
N ALA A 71 18.17 -10.04 -6.23
CA ALA A 71 17.24 -9.79 -7.31
C ALA A 71 17.80 -10.25 -8.68
N ARG A 72 16.99 -10.17 -9.72
CA ARG A 72 17.38 -10.46 -11.10
C ARG A 72 17.52 -9.20 -11.94
N HIS A 73 16.93 -8.11 -11.44
CA HIS A 73 17.07 -6.76 -11.99
C HIS A 73 17.04 -5.74 -10.85
N GLU A 74 17.77 -4.63 -10.99
CA GLU A 74 17.86 -3.64 -9.89
C GLU A 74 16.54 -2.91 -9.66
N SER A 75 15.70 -2.72 -10.69
CA SER A 75 14.33 -2.22 -10.48
C SER A 75 13.50 -3.20 -9.63
N GLY A 76 13.65 -4.52 -9.86
CA GLY A 76 13.06 -5.56 -9.03
C GLY A 76 13.54 -5.50 -7.58
N ALA A 77 14.83 -5.24 -7.36
CA ALA A 77 15.37 -5.03 -6.01
C ALA A 77 14.70 -3.85 -5.28
N ALA A 78 14.54 -2.72 -5.97
CA ALA A 78 13.88 -1.55 -5.40
C ALA A 78 12.36 -1.80 -5.17
N PHE A 79 11.67 -2.52 -6.07
CA PHE A 79 10.28 -2.95 -5.87
C PHE A 79 10.13 -3.95 -4.71
N MET A 80 11.10 -4.85 -4.50
CA MET A 80 11.11 -5.73 -3.32
C MET A 80 11.27 -4.92 -2.03
N ALA A 81 12.19 -3.95 -2.00
CA ALA A 81 12.39 -3.06 -0.86
C ALA A 81 11.13 -2.24 -0.56
N ASP A 82 10.41 -1.78 -1.59
CA ASP A 82 9.09 -1.12 -1.48
C ASP A 82 8.07 -2.05 -0.83
N GLY A 83 7.90 -3.26 -1.37
CA GLY A 83 6.97 -4.25 -0.84
C GLY A 83 7.26 -4.63 0.62
N TYR A 84 8.54 -4.78 0.97
CA TYR A 84 8.99 -5.01 2.35
C TYR A 84 8.61 -3.84 3.27
N ALA A 85 8.87 -2.61 2.84
CA ALA A 85 8.54 -1.42 3.64
C ALA A 85 7.01 -1.27 3.84
N ARG A 86 6.20 -1.54 2.82
CA ARG A 86 4.73 -1.52 2.92
C ARG A 86 4.20 -2.55 3.91
N GLU A 87 4.82 -3.74 3.98
CA GLU A 87 4.40 -4.80 4.90
C GLU A 87 4.81 -4.51 6.33
N THR A 88 6.07 -4.18 6.53
CA THR A 88 6.67 -4.08 7.87
C THR A 88 6.50 -2.70 8.52
N GLY A 89 6.33 -1.66 7.71
CA GLY A 89 6.45 -0.26 8.17
C GLY A 89 7.88 0.17 8.48
N LYS A 90 8.87 -0.69 8.22
CA LYS A 90 10.31 -0.42 8.40
C LYS A 90 10.91 0.19 7.12
N LEU A 91 12.14 0.65 7.22
CA LEU A 91 12.91 1.11 6.06
C LEU A 91 13.17 -0.04 5.08
N GLY A 92 12.77 0.12 3.82
CA GLY A 92 13.20 -0.73 2.74
C GLY A 92 14.62 -0.37 2.33
N VAL A 93 15.49 -1.35 2.09
CA VAL A 93 16.88 -1.07 1.67
C VAL A 93 17.19 -1.81 0.39
N CYS A 94 17.60 -1.06 -0.64
CA CYS A 94 18.09 -1.65 -1.88
C CYS A 94 19.48 -1.14 -2.23
N CYS A 95 20.26 -1.96 -2.95
CA CYS A 95 21.61 -1.58 -3.35
C CYS A 95 21.93 -2.05 -4.78
N ALA A 96 22.80 -1.31 -5.45
CA ALA A 96 23.25 -1.60 -6.79
C ALA A 96 24.73 -1.25 -7.00
N THR A 97 25.35 -1.93 -7.98
CA THR A 97 26.69 -1.59 -8.42
C THR A 97 26.74 -0.25 -9.15
N THR A 98 27.91 0.15 -9.59
CA THR A 98 28.16 1.42 -10.31
C THR A 98 27.49 1.44 -11.70
N GLY A 99 27.27 2.62 -12.23
CA GLY A 99 26.81 2.81 -13.61
C GLY A 99 25.43 2.18 -13.88
N PRO A 100 25.37 1.12 -14.72
CA PRO A 100 24.09 0.52 -15.12
C PRO A 100 23.26 0.02 -13.95
N GLY A 101 23.88 -0.51 -12.89
CA GLY A 101 23.12 -0.93 -11.70
C GLY A 101 22.38 0.21 -11.05
N ALA A 102 23.03 1.36 -10.89
CA ALA A 102 22.38 2.54 -10.34
C ALA A 102 21.26 3.08 -11.26
N THR A 103 21.48 3.12 -12.59
CA THR A 103 20.45 3.60 -13.52
C THR A 103 19.25 2.66 -13.62
N ASN A 104 19.45 1.34 -13.58
CA ASN A 104 18.38 0.35 -13.57
C ASN A 104 17.51 0.44 -12.30
N MET A 105 18.07 0.80 -11.16
CA MET A 105 17.35 0.91 -9.88
C MET A 105 16.42 2.15 -9.83
N LEU A 106 16.68 3.17 -10.66
CA LEU A 106 16.03 4.48 -10.61
C LEU A 106 14.50 4.41 -10.69
N THR A 107 13.96 3.57 -11.60
CA THR A 107 12.49 3.42 -11.76
C THR A 107 11.82 2.99 -10.46
N GLY A 108 12.41 2.03 -9.74
CA GLY A 108 11.85 1.57 -8.47
C GLY A 108 11.94 2.61 -7.36
N VAL A 109 13.02 3.39 -7.34
CA VAL A 109 13.18 4.51 -6.39
C VAL A 109 12.17 5.63 -6.69
N ALA A 110 11.96 5.97 -7.97
CA ALA A 110 10.95 6.94 -8.37
C ALA A 110 9.52 6.49 -7.98
N SER A 111 9.21 5.19 -8.13
CA SER A 111 7.94 4.63 -7.65
C SER A 111 7.76 4.82 -6.15
N ALA A 112 8.81 4.54 -5.36
CA ALA A 112 8.77 4.74 -3.91
C ALA A 112 8.57 6.22 -3.51
N LEU A 113 9.14 7.17 -4.28
CA LEU A 113 8.92 8.60 -4.05
C LEU A 113 7.46 8.97 -4.24
N MET A 114 6.86 8.57 -5.36
CA MET A 114 5.49 8.95 -5.70
C MET A 114 4.44 8.34 -4.77
N ASP A 115 4.74 7.19 -4.18
CA ASP A 115 3.86 6.52 -3.21
C ASP A 115 4.27 6.77 -1.74
N HIS A 116 5.24 7.65 -1.49
CA HIS A 116 5.75 7.98 -0.14
C HIS A 116 6.20 6.76 0.67
N ILE A 117 6.98 5.88 0.05
CA ILE A 117 7.48 4.67 0.73
C ILE A 117 8.90 4.93 1.26
N PRO A 118 9.15 4.69 2.56
CA PRO A 118 10.47 4.87 3.14
C PRO A 118 11.46 3.85 2.58
N LEU A 119 12.45 4.34 1.84
CA LEU A 119 13.43 3.50 1.16
C LEU A 119 14.82 4.13 1.24
N LEU A 120 15.85 3.32 1.48
CA LEU A 120 17.26 3.69 1.34
C LEU A 120 17.85 2.97 0.12
N ALA A 121 18.18 3.74 -0.90
CA ALA A 121 18.89 3.28 -2.08
C ALA A 121 20.39 3.56 -1.93
N ILE A 122 21.22 2.53 -2.00
CA ILE A 122 22.67 2.62 -1.95
C ILE A 122 23.24 2.24 -3.31
N SER A 123 23.81 3.19 -4.03
CA SER A 123 24.57 2.90 -5.25
C SER A 123 26.06 2.99 -4.98
N ALA A 124 26.80 2.02 -5.50
CA ALA A 124 28.26 2.13 -5.51
C ALA A 124 28.70 3.19 -6.54
N GLN A 125 29.95 3.61 -6.39
CA GLN A 125 30.63 4.47 -7.35
C GLN A 125 32.08 3.96 -7.53
N THR A 126 32.70 4.29 -8.66
CA THR A 126 34.14 4.06 -8.86
C THR A 126 34.96 4.79 -7.79
N SER A 127 36.22 4.38 -7.53
CA SER A 127 37.09 5.07 -6.59
C SER A 127 37.22 6.56 -6.95
N LEU A 128 37.26 7.42 -5.95
CA LEU A 128 37.40 8.88 -6.13
C LEU A 128 38.55 9.27 -7.05
N ASN A 129 39.71 8.60 -6.90
CA ASN A 129 40.88 8.84 -7.74
C ASN A 129 40.70 8.52 -9.23
N ASN A 130 39.63 7.83 -9.58
CA ASN A 130 39.33 7.44 -10.97
C ASN A 130 38.26 8.34 -11.63
N PHE A 131 37.74 9.31 -10.91
CA PHE A 131 36.77 10.26 -11.49
C PHE A 131 37.41 11.06 -12.62
N GLY A 132 36.71 11.12 -13.78
CA GLY A 132 37.20 11.80 -14.97
C GLY A 132 38.28 11.06 -15.76
N ARG A 133 38.60 9.82 -15.38
CA ARG A 133 39.63 9.02 -16.06
C ARG A 133 39.07 7.98 -17.05
N GLY A 134 37.73 7.95 -17.21
CA GLY A 134 37.07 6.98 -18.08
C GLY A 134 37.09 5.55 -17.50
N ALA A 135 36.99 5.42 -16.17
CA ALA A 135 36.92 4.12 -15.53
C ALA A 135 35.66 3.35 -15.95
N VAL A 136 35.74 2.03 -15.99
CA VAL A 136 34.59 1.19 -16.36
C VAL A 136 33.42 1.48 -15.41
N GLN A 137 32.22 1.72 -15.98
CA GLN A 137 30.99 2.04 -15.25
C GLN A 137 31.07 3.34 -14.42
N GLU A 138 32.03 4.23 -14.69
CA GLU A 138 32.07 5.53 -14.01
C GLU A 138 30.75 6.27 -14.21
N SER A 139 30.13 6.68 -13.10
CA SER A 139 28.88 7.43 -13.07
C SER A 139 28.94 8.62 -12.13
N SER A 140 30.16 9.17 -11.99
CA SER A 140 30.44 10.40 -11.24
C SER A 140 29.94 11.65 -11.97
N CYS A 141 30.17 12.83 -11.40
CA CYS A 141 29.85 14.13 -12.03
C CYS A 141 30.57 14.37 -13.36
N THR A 142 31.63 13.65 -13.64
CA THR A 142 32.37 13.69 -14.92
C THR A 142 31.86 12.69 -15.96
N GLY A 143 30.95 11.79 -15.55
CA GLY A 143 30.26 10.82 -16.43
C GLY A 143 28.76 11.11 -16.51
N ILE A 144 27.94 10.06 -16.40
CA ILE A 144 26.46 10.17 -16.47
C ILE A 144 25.82 10.78 -15.20
N ASN A 145 26.59 11.08 -14.18
CA ASN A 145 26.18 11.76 -12.95
C ASN A 145 24.92 11.17 -12.29
N THR A 146 25.02 9.95 -11.77
CA THR A 146 23.90 9.26 -11.10
C THR A 146 23.35 10.06 -9.92
N VAL A 147 24.17 10.81 -9.18
CA VAL A 147 23.68 11.68 -8.11
C VAL A 147 22.69 12.73 -8.64
N ALA A 148 22.99 13.35 -9.78
CA ALA A 148 22.05 14.29 -10.41
C ALA A 148 20.78 13.59 -10.91
N MET A 149 20.88 12.36 -11.43
CA MET A 149 19.70 11.59 -11.86
C MET A 149 18.76 11.29 -10.70
N TYR A 150 19.29 10.98 -9.52
CA TYR A 150 18.48 10.69 -8.32
C TYR A 150 17.93 11.94 -7.64
N GLN A 151 18.39 13.14 -7.99
CA GLN A 151 18.02 14.39 -7.32
C GLN A 151 16.50 14.63 -7.27
N HIS A 152 15.79 14.31 -8.34
CA HIS A 152 14.35 14.50 -8.44
C HIS A 152 13.53 13.23 -8.13
N CYS A 153 14.21 12.12 -7.84
CA CYS A 153 13.60 10.83 -7.51
C CYS A 153 13.73 10.48 -6.02
N THR A 154 14.28 11.37 -5.21
CA THR A 154 14.54 11.14 -3.78
C THR A 154 14.32 12.40 -2.96
N ILE A 155 13.99 12.22 -1.68
CA ILE A 155 13.85 13.32 -0.71
C ILE A 155 15.19 13.70 -0.05
N TYR A 156 16.19 12.82 -0.14
CA TYR A 156 17.57 13.06 0.26
C TYR A 156 18.51 12.34 -0.71
N ASN A 157 19.56 13.02 -1.18
CA ASN A 157 20.49 12.47 -2.14
C ASN A 157 21.91 13.02 -1.92
N SER A 158 22.91 12.16 -1.82
CA SER A 158 24.28 12.61 -1.57
C SER A 158 25.34 11.64 -2.08
N LEU A 159 26.46 12.20 -2.59
CA LEU A 159 27.73 11.49 -2.76
C LEU A 159 28.49 11.50 -1.42
N VAL A 160 28.98 10.34 -1.00
CA VAL A 160 29.92 10.23 0.13
C VAL A 160 31.34 10.38 -0.41
N SER A 161 31.93 11.57 -0.30
CA SER A 161 33.25 11.87 -0.85
C SER A 161 34.42 11.74 0.14
N HIS A 162 34.13 11.41 1.40
CA HIS A 162 35.10 11.14 2.44
C HIS A 162 34.48 10.24 3.52
N VAL A 163 35.28 9.34 4.07
CA VAL A 163 34.77 8.37 5.06
C VAL A 163 34.19 9.03 6.31
N GLU A 164 34.75 10.13 6.80
CA GLU A 164 34.25 10.91 7.95
C GLU A 164 32.85 11.53 7.71
N GLN A 165 32.39 11.60 6.45
CA GLN A 165 31.06 12.09 6.12
C GLN A 165 30.00 10.99 6.16
N LEU A 166 30.42 9.71 6.09
CA LEU A 166 29.52 8.59 5.90
C LEU A 166 28.45 8.53 6.98
N GLU A 167 28.85 8.52 8.23
CA GLU A 167 27.94 8.38 9.36
C GLU A 167 26.87 9.48 9.36
N ARG A 168 27.26 10.75 9.24
CA ARG A 168 26.33 11.88 9.22
C ARG A 168 25.37 11.83 8.04
N LYS A 169 25.86 11.46 6.85
CA LYS A 169 25.02 11.33 5.65
C LYS A 169 24.08 10.14 5.71
N LEU A 170 24.52 9.03 6.29
CA LEU A 170 23.69 7.85 6.50
C LEU A 170 22.54 8.15 7.49
N ILE A 171 22.87 8.77 8.62
CA ILE A 171 21.87 9.20 9.61
C ILE A 171 20.87 10.17 8.98
N ALA A 172 21.34 11.17 8.22
CA ALA A 172 20.47 12.13 7.54
C ALA A 172 19.56 11.45 6.49
N ALA A 173 20.10 10.49 5.72
CA ALA A 173 19.34 9.74 4.74
C ALA A 173 18.23 8.87 5.39
N ILE A 174 18.58 8.15 6.47
CA ILE A 174 17.63 7.32 7.22
C ILE A 174 16.56 8.19 7.89
N ALA A 175 16.95 9.29 8.53
CA ALA A 175 16.02 10.20 9.18
C ALA A 175 15.07 10.86 8.16
N ALA A 176 15.58 11.29 7.01
CA ALA A 176 14.74 11.84 5.95
C ALA A 176 13.71 10.80 5.46
N ALA A 177 14.15 9.56 5.19
CA ALA A 177 13.27 8.52 4.67
C ALA A 177 12.14 8.14 5.65
N LEU A 178 12.42 8.15 6.97
CA LEU A 178 11.51 7.69 8.02
C LEU A 178 10.69 8.81 8.68
N GLN A 179 10.81 10.07 8.22
CA GLN A 179 9.97 11.18 8.69
C GLN A 179 8.93 11.56 7.62
N PRO A 180 7.68 11.83 8.02
CA PRO A 180 6.66 12.32 7.08
C PRO A 180 7.02 13.69 6.48
N PRO A 181 6.82 13.89 5.17
CA PRO A 181 6.37 12.90 4.19
C PRO A 181 7.45 11.87 3.91
N TYR A 182 7.13 10.57 4.12
CA TYR A 182 8.07 9.48 3.84
C TYR A 182 8.52 9.49 2.38
N GLY A 183 9.66 8.88 2.10
CA GLY A 183 10.14 8.76 0.72
C GLY A 183 11.52 8.11 0.65
N PRO A 184 12.05 7.90 -0.56
CA PRO A 184 13.36 7.32 -0.74
C PRO A 184 14.48 8.33 -0.48
N ALA A 185 15.55 7.84 0.13
CA ALA A 185 16.84 8.53 0.22
C ALA A 185 17.89 7.76 -0.60
N HIS A 186 18.84 8.47 -1.17
CA HIS A 186 19.92 7.88 -1.96
C HIS A 186 21.30 8.28 -1.45
N LEU A 187 22.19 7.28 -1.36
CA LEU A 187 23.62 7.47 -1.10
C LEU A 187 24.44 6.84 -2.23
N SER A 188 25.24 7.64 -2.90
CA SER A 188 26.26 7.17 -3.83
C SER A 188 27.58 7.07 -3.08
N ILE A 189 28.16 5.85 -2.98
CA ILE A 189 29.31 5.60 -2.14
C ILE A 189 30.44 4.98 -2.96
N PRO A 190 31.58 5.67 -3.13
CA PRO A 190 32.76 5.14 -3.82
C PRO A 190 33.30 3.89 -3.13
N ILE A 191 33.82 2.95 -3.95
CA ILE A 191 34.32 1.66 -3.47
C ILE A 191 35.49 1.79 -2.49
N ASP A 192 36.37 2.77 -2.69
CA ASP A 192 37.47 3.08 -1.78
C ASP A 192 36.92 3.53 -0.40
N ILE A 193 35.90 4.40 -0.37
CA ILE A 193 35.23 4.81 0.86
C ILE A 193 34.56 3.61 1.56
N LEU A 194 33.88 2.72 0.85
CA LEU A 194 33.28 1.51 1.44
C LEU A 194 34.33 0.59 2.11
N ARG A 195 35.57 0.61 1.62
CA ARG A 195 36.70 -0.17 2.15
C ARG A 195 37.46 0.50 3.26
N ASP A 196 37.32 1.81 3.42
CA ASP A 196 38.04 2.58 4.45
C ASP A 196 37.73 2.07 5.84
N THR A 197 38.75 2.12 6.71
CA THR A 197 38.63 1.75 8.12
C THR A 197 37.98 2.88 8.91
N VAL A 198 37.02 2.53 9.77
CA VAL A 198 36.33 3.46 10.66
C VAL A 198 36.35 2.95 12.11
N SER A 199 36.03 3.84 13.06
CA SER A 199 35.81 3.46 14.45
C SER A 199 34.60 2.50 14.56
N PHE A 200 34.71 1.53 15.46
CA PHE A 200 33.62 0.59 15.76
C PHE A 200 32.48 1.23 16.58
N ASP A 201 32.68 2.39 17.15
CA ASP A 201 31.67 3.04 17.99
C ASP A 201 30.71 3.88 17.14
N PRO A 202 29.44 3.45 16.96
CA PRO A 202 28.44 4.29 16.31
C PRO A 202 28.12 5.45 17.25
N GLY A 203 28.51 6.67 16.85
CA GLY A 203 28.37 7.88 17.65
C GLY A 203 26.92 8.25 18.01
N THR A 204 25.90 7.59 17.37
CA THR A 204 24.50 8.03 17.49
C THR A 204 23.54 6.85 17.65
N ASN A 205 22.61 6.98 18.61
CA ASN A 205 21.47 6.08 18.73
C ASN A 205 20.31 6.60 17.84
N LEU A 206 20.09 5.95 16.69
CA LEU A 206 19.04 6.33 15.74
C LEU A 206 17.62 6.25 16.32
N ASN A 207 17.35 5.31 17.20
CA ASN A 207 16.00 5.15 17.77
C ASN A 207 15.53 6.40 18.55
N SER A 208 16.47 7.16 19.14
CA SER A 208 16.13 8.41 19.83
C SER A 208 15.79 9.54 18.86
N LEU A 209 16.41 9.55 17.67
CA LEU A 209 16.16 10.56 16.62
C LEU A 209 14.87 10.29 15.84
N LEU A 210 14.45 9.02 15.75
CA LEU A 210 13.33 8.59 14.93
C LEU A 210 12.00 8.55 15.72
N THR A 211 11.97 9.06 16.95
CA THR A 211 10.73 9.11 17.75
C THR A 211 9.70 10.04 17.09
N PRO A 212 8.52 9.54 16.71
CA PRO A 212 7.50 10.36 16.05
C PRO A 212 7.02 11.48 16.97
N SER A 213 6.84 12.68 16.42
CA SER A 213 6.18 13.78 17.14
C SER A 213 4.67 13.51 17.23
N ASN A 214 4.13 13.57 18.45
CA ASN A 214 2.69 13.50 18.72
C ASN A 214 2.05 14.89 18.85
N ALA A 215 2.75 15.94 18.40
CA ALA A 215 2.23 17.30 18.45
C ALA A 215 0.96 17.44 17.60
N VAL A 216 -0.08 17.98 18.20
CA VAL A 216 -1.36 18.27 17.55
C VAL A 216 -1.87 19.61 18.06
N ASP A 217 -2.37 20.46 17.17
CA ASP A 217 -2.98 21.72 17.53
C ASP A 217 -4.35 21.51 18.21
N ASP A 218 -4.46 21.89 19.47
CA ASP A 218 -5.72 21.80 20.23
C ASP A 218 -6.84 22.66 19.63
N LYS A 219 -6.51 23.76 18.95
CA LYS A 219 -7.51 24.60 18.24
C LYS A 219 -8.08 23.84 17.04
N ALA A 220 -7.26 23.08 16.33
CA ALA A 220 -7.70 22.22 15.23
C ALA A 220 -8.65 21.11 15.74
N ILE A 221 -8.34 20.50 16.89
CA ILE A 221 -9.23 19.50 17.52
C ILE A 221 -10.56 20.12 17.92
N GLU A 222 -10.55 21.33 18.52
CA GLU A 222 -11.78 22.02 18.90
C GLU A 222 -12.62 22.41 17.68
N TYR A 223 -11.97 22.91 16.63
CA TYR A 223 -12.63 23.20 15.35
C TYR A 223 -13.30 21.96 14.78
N MET A 224 -12.59 20.83 14.70
CA MET A 224 -13.13 19.56 14.20
C MET A 224 -14.29 19.05 15.04
N HIS A 225 -14.14 19.04 16.36
CA HIS A 225 -15.19 18.62 17.27
C HIS A 225 -16.49 19.44 17.05
N ARG A 226 -16.38 20.78 16.97
CA ARG A 226 -17.51 21.66 16.70
C ARG A 226 -18.12 21.43 15.32
N THR A 227 -17.29 21.29 14.28
CA THR A 227 -17.72 21.02 12.91
C THR A 227 -18.52 19.72 12.83
N LEU A 228 -17.99 18.63 13.40
CA LEU A 228 -18.65 17.33 13.39
C LEU A 228 -19.93 17.28 14.23
N ARG A 229 -19.99 18.00 15.35
CA ARG A 229 -21.24 18.12 16.15
C ARG A 229 -22.37 18.83 15.42
N ASN A 230 -22.04 19.82 14.61
CA ASN A 230 -23.02 20.62 13.88
C ASN A 230 -23.42 20.00 12.53
N ALA A 231 -22.61 19.08 12.03
CA ALA A 231 -22.86 18.40 10.77
C ALA A 231 -24.04 17.43 10.87
N ARG A 232 -24.80 17.31 9.77
CA ARG A 232 -25.93 16.38 9.66
C ARG A 232 -25.52 15.07 8.98
N ASN A 233 -24.77 15.18 7.87
CA ASN A 233 -24.32 14.03 7.10
C ASN A 233 -22.83 14.20 6.80
N VAL A 234 -22.02 13.39 7.46
CA VAL A 234 -20.56 13.42 7.37
C VAL A 234 -20.07 12.26 6.52
N VAL A 235 -19.11 12.54 5.63
CA VAL A 235 -18.40 11.53 4.86
C VAL A 235 -16.90 11.64 5.15
N PHE A 236 -16.30 10.57 5.63
CA PHE A 236 -14.85 10.41 5.73
C PHE A 236 -14.32 9.79 4.45
N VAL A 237 -13.31 10.43 3.84
CA VAL A 237 -12.65 10.02 2.61
C VAL A 237 -11.20 9.69 2.92
N LEU A 238 -10.82 8.42 2.84
CA LEU A 238 -9.53 7.92 3.28
C LEU A 238 -8.60 7.60 2.10
N GLY A 239 -7.46 8.28 2.04
CA GLY A 239 -6.30 7.87 1.23
C GLY A 239 -5.33 7.01 2.02
N ALA A 240 -4.22 6.59 1.38
CA ALA A 240 -3.21 5.71 1.95
C ALA A 240 -2.59 6.24 3.25
N GLY A 241 -2.43 7.55 3.41
CA GLY A 241 -1.91 8.21 4.60
C GLY A 241 -2.77 8.04 5.84
N ALA A 242 -4.05 7.66 5.71
CA ALA A 242 -4.93 7.38 6.84
C ALA A 242 -4.64 6.04 7.55
N LYS A 243 -3.74 5.19 7.02
CA LYS A 243 -3.49 3.80 7.42
C LYS A 243 -3.38 3.60 8.94
N GLN A 244 -2.61 4.44 9.63
CA GLN A 244 -2.39 4.32 11.08
C GLN A 244 -3.57 4.79 11.94
N ALA A 245 -4.49 5.56 11.36
CA ALA A 245 -5.62 6.17 12.05
C ALA A 245 -6.97 5.45 11.81
N VAL A 246 -6.99 4.44 10.93
CA VAL A 246 -8.24 3.80 10.44
C VAL A 246 -9.15 3.37 11.59
N ASP A 247 -8.61 2.72 12.62
CA ASP A 247 -9.41 2.22 13.74
C ASP A 247 -10.10 3.38 14.48
N HIS A 248 -9.39 4.46 14.78
CA HIS A 248 -9.97 5.66 15.41
C HIS A 248 -10.97 6.38 14.50
N ILE A 249 -10.72 6.39 13.17
CA ILE A 249 -11.65 6.97 12.20
C ILE A 249 -12.96 6.17 12.17
N LEU A 250 -12.89 4.84 12.17
CA LEU A 250 -14.07 3.97 12.18
C LEU A 250 -14.83 4.05 13.50
N ASP A 251 -14.14 4.13 14.64
CA ASP A 251 -14.75 4.38 15.94
C ASP A 251 -15.52 5.70 15.95
N LEU A 252 -14.90 6.78 15.45
CA LEU A 252 -15.56 8.07 15.34
C LEU A 252 -16.75 8.02 14.36
N ALA A 253 -16.58 7.37 13.20
CA ALA A 253 -17.66 7.19 12.23
C ALA A 253 -18.87 6.47 12.84
N ALA A 254 -18.62 5.44 13.65
CA ALA A 254 -19.68 4.73 14.36
C ALA A 254 -20.36 5.62 15.42
N LEU A 255 -19.59 6.46 16.16
CA LEU A 255 -20.10 7.36 17.19
C LEU A 255 -21.01 8.45 16.62
N ILE A 256 -20.72 8.97 15.43
CA ILE A 256 -21.47 10.09 14.82
C ILE A 256 -22.33 9.67 13.62
N ASP A 257 -22.42 8.36 13.33
CA ASP A 257 -23.14 7.76 12.18
C ASP A 257 -22.68 8.33 10.83
N ALA A 258 -21.35 8.50 10.67
CA ALA A 258 -20.76 8.98 9.45
C ALA A 258 -20.60 7.85 8.42
N HIS A 259 -20.60 8.21 7.15
CA HIS A 259 -20.20 7.31 6.07
C HIS A 259 -18.69 7.35 5.85
N VAL A 260 -18.15 6.23 5.37
CA VAL A 260 -16.73 6.10 5.06
C VAL A 260 -16.58 5.62 3.62
N ILE A 261 -15.75 6.29 2.86
CA ILE A 261 -15.30 5.87 1.53
C ILE A 261 -13.76 5.85 1.52
N THR A 262 -13.18 5.12 0.61
CA THR A 262 -11.74 5.19 0.36
C THR A 262 -11.47 5.73 -1.03
N LEU A 263 -10.25 6.22 -1.22
CA LEU A 263 -9.70 6.51 -2.52
C LEU A 263 -9.01 5.25 -3.08
N PRO A 264 -8.60 5.20 -4.34
CA PRO A 264 -7.97 4.03 -4.93
C PRO A 264 -6.71 3.58 -4.17
N ASP A 265 -5.85 4.52 -3.74
CA ASP A 265 -4.64 4.28 -2.93
C ASP A 265 -4.96 3.78 -1.49
N GLY A 266 -6.16 4.10 -1.00
CA GLY A 266 -6.70 3.63 0.29
C GLY A 266 -7.47 2.32 0.22
N LYS A 267 -7.55 1.67 -0.96
CA LYS A 267 -8.23 0.38 -1.11
C LYS A 267 -7.69 -0.66 -0.12
N GLY A 268 -8.60 -1.33 0.58
CA GLY A 268 -8.25 -2.34 1.59
C GLY A 268 -8.01 -1.79 3.00
N LEU A 269 -7.90 -0.48 3.20
CA LEU A 269 -7.81 0.11 4.55
C LEU A 269 -9.06 -0.16 5.38
N VAL A 270 -10.22 -0.15 4.74
CA VAL A 270 -11.51 -0.46 5.34
C VAL A 270 -12.08 -1.72 4.68
N SER A 271 -12.60 -2.63 5.50
CA SER A 271 -13.28 -3.81 4.97
C SER A 271 -14.47 -3.41 4.10
N SER A 272 -14.60 -4.02 2.94
CA SER A 272 -15.73 -3.79 2.02
C SER A 272 -17.09 -4.12 2.64
N TYR A 273 -17.09 -4.83 3.74
CA TYR A 273 -18.28 -5.28 4.48
C TYR A 273 -18.52 -4.49 5.77
N HIS A 274 -17.72 -3.43 6.02
CA HIS A 274 -17.90 -2.58 7.19
C HIS A 274 -19.23 -1.80 7.10
N PRO A 275 -20.02 -1.69 8.17
CA PRO A 275 -21.35 -1.06 8.14
C PRO A 275 -21.38 0.38 7.61
N GLN A 276 -20.36 1.20 7.89
CA GLN A 276 -20.24 2.59 7.41
C GLN A 276 -19.62 2.71 6.03
N TYR A 277 -19.00 1.64 5.47
CA TYR A 277 -18.28 1.72 4.20
C TYR A 277 -19.23 1.82 3.00
N ARG A 278 -18.92 2.72 2.05
CA ARG A 278 -19.74 3.01 0.86
C ARG A 278 -18.98 2.86 -0.46
N GLY A 279 -17.80 2.21 -0.43
CA GLY A 279 -17.01 1.95 -1.63
C GLY A 279 -15.86 2.92 -1.84
N ILE A 280 -15.37 2.95 -3.07
CA ILE A 280 -14.21 3.73 -3.51
C ILE A 280 -14.70 4.90 -4.36
N TYR A 281 -14.13 6.09 -4.16
CA TYR A 281 -14.29 7.24 -5.05
C TYR A 281 -12.98 7.48 -5.82
N GLY A 282 -13.07 7.87 -7.09
CA GLY A 282 -11.95 8.12 -7.99
C GLY A 282 -11.81 7.03 -9.05
N LEU A 283 -10.60 6.80 -9.54
CA LEU A 283 -10.32 5.86 -10.62
C LEU A 283 -10.86 4.44 -10.30
N ALA A 284 -11.58 3.87 -11.24
CA ALA A 284 -12.27 2.58 -11.09
C ALA A 284 -13.15 2.47 -9.83
N GLY A 285 -13.65 3.60 -9.33
CA GLY A 285 -14.48 3.68 -8.13
C GLY A 285 -15.91 3.15 -8.34
N HIS A 286 -16.73 3.30 -7.30
CA HIS A 286 -18.12 2.83 -7.26
C HIS A 286 -19.08 4.00 -7.35
N ALA A 287 -20.15 3.86 -8.14
CA ALA A 287 -21.20 4.87 -8.28
C ALA A 287 -21.76 5.32 -6.91
N THR A 288 -21.96 4.38 -5.98
CA THR A 288 -22.45 4.68 -4.63
C THR A 288 -21.57 5.69 -3.88
N ALA A 289 -20.25 5.60 -4.02
CA ALA A 289 -19.33 6.54 -3.37
C ALA A 289 -19.37 7.93 -4.03
N HIS A 290 -19.46 7.95 -5.36
CA HIS A 290 -19.61 9.18 -6.14
C HIS A 290 -20.93 9.89 -5.80
N ASP A 291 -22.06 9.18 -5.86
CA ASP A 291 -23.40 9.71 -5.56
C ASP A 291 -23.49 10.31 -4.15
N LEU A 292 -22.82 9.66 -3.19
CA LEU A 292 -22.73 10.13 -1.82
C LEU A 292 -22.03 11.50 -1.73
N LEU A 293 -20.93 11.70 -2.49
CA LEU A 293 -20.17 12.95 -2.50
C LEU A 293 -20.90 14.07 -3.22
N ILE A 294 -21.60 13.79 -4.33
CA ILE A 294 -22.36 14.83 -5.06
C ILE A 294 -23.70 15.17 -4.39
N SER A 295 -24.17 14.32 -3.47
CA SER A 295 -25.45 14.51 -2.79
C SER A 295 -25.53 15.85 -2.07
N LYS A 296 -26.63 16.56 -2.28
CA LYS A 296 -26.95 17.81 -1.56
C LYS A 296 -27.18 17.58 -0.06
N THR A 297 -27.45 16.36 0.36
CA THR A 297 -27.62 16.01 1.78
C THR A 297 -26.31 15.87 2.52
N THR A 298 -25.20 15.59 1.84
CA THR A 298 -23.86 15.57 2.42
C THR A 298 -23.40 17.00 2.67
N ASP A 299 -23.24 17.39 3.92
CA ASP A 299 -22.89 18.75 4.30
C ASP A 299 -21.43 18.91 4.74
N THR A 300 -20.77 17.84 5.10
CA THR A 300 -19.38 17.84 5.57
C THR A 300 -18.61 16.63 5.01
N VAL A 301 -17.49 16.92 4.35
CA VAL A 301 -16.56 15.91 3.79
C VAL A 301 -15.21 16.09 4.48
N ILE A 302 -14.66 15.03 5.02
CA ILE A 302 -13.34 15.04 5.66
C ILE A 302 -12.40 14.18 4.83
N ALA A 303 -11.52 14.82 4.06
CA ALA A 303 -10.46 14.15 3.30
C ALA A 303 -9.25 13.91 4.21
N ILE A 304 -8.72 12.68 4.25
CA ILE A 304 -7.75 12.25 5.26
C ILE A 304 -6.62 11.50 4.59
N GLY A 305 -5.38 12.01 4.73
CA GLY A 305 -4.18 11.31 4.29
C GLY A 305 -4.19 10.98 2.80
N THR A 306 -4.44 11.96 1.95
CA THR A 306 -4.52 11.81 0.49
C THR A 306 -3.73 12.89 -0.22
N HIS A 307 -3.23 12.56 -1.41
CA HIS A 307 -2.52 13.54 -2.25
C HIS A 307 -3.45 14.41 -3.10
N LEU A 308 -4.75 14.09 -3.16
CA LEU A 308 -5.73 14.76 -4.03
C LEU A 308 -5.24 14.87 -5.49
N ASP A 309 -4.63 13.78 -5.99
CA ASP A 309 -4.17 13.66 -7.36
C ASP A 309 -5.31 13.37 -8.34
N GLU A 310 -4.99 13.23 -9.62
CA GLU A 310 -5.93 12.94 -10.70
C GLU A 310 -6.79 11.70 -10.39
N GLN A 311 -6.16 10.64 -9.94
CA GLN A 311 -6.82 9.34 -9.69
C GLN A 311 -7.75 9.41 -8.47
N ALA A 312 -7.31 10.09 -7.42
CA ALA A 312 -8.07 10.28 -6.18
C ALA A 312 -9.28 11.21 -6.36
N THR A 313 -9.20 12.16 -7.29
CA THR A 313 -10.21 13.20 -7.49
C THR A 313 -11.10 12.98 -8.70
N ASN A 314 -11.02 11.80 -9.34
CA ASN A 314 -11.76 11.47 -10.56
C ASN A 314 -11.53 12.50 -11.68
N GLY A 315 -10.25 12.91 -11.90
CA GLY A 315 -9.89 13.94 -12.87
C GLY A 315 -10.20 15.36 -12.39
N TRP A 316 -9.90 15.65 -11.12
CA TRP A 316 -10.15 16.96 -10.49
C TRP A 316 -11.61 17.42 -10.53
N GLU A 317 -12.53 16.47 -10.36
CA GLU A 317 -13.97 16.75 -10.36
C GLU A 317 -14.35 17.68 -9.19
N HIS A 318 -14.76 18.91 -9.52
CA HIS A 318 -15.08 19.96 -8.55
C HIS A 318 -16.43 19.78 -7.83
N THR A 319 -17.32 18.97 -8.37
CA THR A 319 -18.67 18.77 -7.82
C THR A 319 -18.72 17.75 -6.69
N ALA A 320 -17.76 16.86 -6.62
CA ALA A 320 -17.71 15.79 -5.65
C ALA A 320 -16.76 16.10 -4.48
N LEU A 321 -15.53 15.59 -4.52
CA LEU A 321 -14.57 15.71 -3.42
C LEU A 321 -14.03 17.14 -3.28
N LEU A 322 -13.62 17.78 -4.37
CA LEU A 322 -13.02 19.12 -4.38
C LEU A 322 -14.08 20.22 -4.21
N SER A 323 -14.64 20.36 -3.01
CA SER A 323 -15.74 21.27 -2.74
C SER A 323 -15.55 22.08 -1.44
N LYS A 324 -16.29 23.18 -1.28
CA LYS A 324 -16.28 24.02 -0.07
C LYS A 324 -16.79 23.29 1.19
N ARG A 325 -17.33 22.09 1.07
CA ARG A 325 -17.75 21.24 2.20
C ARG A 325 -16.60 20.47 2.82
N MET A 326 -15.43 20.49 2.16
CA MET A 326 -14.28 19.68 2.55
C MET A 326 -13.48 20.32 3.70
N VAL A 327 -13.05 19.48 4.64
CA VAL A 327 -11.92 19.72 5.55
C VAL A 327 -10.84 18.74 5.18
N PHE A 328 -9.61 19.20 5.00
CA PHE A 328 -8.49 18.36 4.60
C PHE A 328 -7.53 18.16 5.77
N ILE A 329 -7.23 16.90 6.09
CA ILE A 329 -6.35 16.50 7.19
C ILE A 329 -5.20 15.66 6.63
N ASP A 330 -3.97 16.08 6.86
CA ASP A 330 -2.78 15.34 6.45
C ASP A 330 -1.64 15.48 7.48
N TYR A 331 -0.65 14.61 7.42
CA TYR A 331 0.55 14.72 8.24
C TYR A 331 1.33 16.00 7.96
N THR A 332 1.30 16.47 6.71
CA THR A 332 2.06 17.62 6.25
C THR A 332 1.17 18.58 5.44
N PRO A 333 1.51 19.86 5.35
CA PRO A 333 0.77 20.80 4.50
C PRO A 333 1.15 20.69 3.00
N LEU A 334 1.97 19.72 2.60
CA LEU A 334 2.57 19.63 1.27
C LEU A 334 1.54 19.70 0.13
N TYR A 335 0.36 19.09 0.30
CA TYR A 335 -0.68 19.02 -0.73
C TYR A 335 -1.87 19.96 -0.50
N PHE A 336 -1.81 20.84 0.51
CA PHE A 336 -2.93 21.74 0.82
C PHE A 336 -3.23 22.71 -0.33
N PHE A 337 -2.24 23.06 -1.15
CA PHE A 337 -2.43 23.87 -2.35
C PHE A 337 -3.33 23.24 -3.41
N ARG A 338 -3.54 21.92 -3.40
CA ARG A 338 -4.44 21.19 -4.30
C ARG A 338 -5.91 21.34 -3.92
N SER A 339 -6.20 21.93 -2.78
CA SER A 339 -7.56 22.10 -2.27
C SER A 339 -7.81 23.51 -1.70
N PRO A 340 -7.54 24.60 -2.48
CA PRO A 340 -7.70 25.97 -1.99
C PRO A 340 -9.15 26.31 -1.62
N MET A 341 -10.12 25.54 -2.12
CA MET A 341 -11.54 25.69 -1.82
C MET A 341 -11.95 25.05 -0.50
N ALA A 342 -11.11 24.24 0.13
CA ALA A 342 -11.45 23.54 1.36
C ALA A 342 -11.80 24.52 2.49
N ARG A 343 -12.78 24.16 3.31
CA ARG A 343 -13.22 24.97 4.45
C ARG A 343 -12.11 25.16 5.47
N HIS A 344 -11.26 24.15 5.64
CA HIS A 344 -10.16 24.18 6.59
C HIS A 344 -9.10 23.12 6.23
N HIS A 345 -7.84 23.41 6.57
CA HIS A 345 -6.70 22.49 6.42
C HIS A 345 -6.10 22.25 7.79
N ILE A 346 -5.82 20.99 8.10
CA ILE A 346 -5.24 20.56 9.38
C ILE A 346 -4.03 19.67 9.10
N SER A 347 -2.86 20.07 9.60
CA SER A 347 -1.67 19.23 9.55
C SER A 347 -1.33 18.68 10.94
N GLY A 348 -0.82 17.45 11.01
CA GLY A 348 -0.37 16.83 12.24
C GLY A 348 -0.55 15.31 12.27
N ASN A 349 -0.26 14.69 13.40
CA ASN A 349 -0.41 13.25 13.57
C ASN A 349 -1.88 12.85 13.47
N ILE A 350 -2.27 12.26 12.33
CA ILE A 350 -3.67 11.89 12.01
C ILE A 350 -4.23 10.95 13.08
N SER A 351 -3.46 9.95 13.53
CA SER A 351 -3.91 8.98 14.54
C SER A 351 -4.21 9.67 15.88
N GLU A 352 -3.36 10.61 16.31
CA GLU A 352 -3.59 11.35 17.55
C GLU A 352 -4.78 12.31 17.42
N ILE A 353 -4.97 12.98 16.26
CA ILE A 353 -6.13 13.82 15.98
C ILE A 353 -7.42 13.02 16.21
N PHE A 354 -7.55 11.87 15.57
CA PHE A 354 -8.77 11.05 15.66
C PHE A 354 -8.93 10.39 17.03
N SER A 355 -7.84 9.96 17.68
CA SER A 355 -7.86 9.46 19.06
C SER A 355 -8.46 10.50 20.04
N ARG A 356 -8.01 11.76 19.95
CA ARG A 356 -8.55 12.87 20.79
C ARG A 356 -10.01 13.18 20.47
N LEU A 357 -10.40 13.15 19.20
CA LEU A 357 -11.80 13.35 18.79
C LEU A 357 -12.70 12.25 19.35
N VAL A 358 -12.32 10.98 19.23
CA VAL A 358 -13.08 9.85 19.80
C VAL A 358 -13.31 10.06 21.30
N LYS A 359 -12.24 10.35 22.06
CA LYS A 359 -12.33 10.60 23.51
C LYS A 359 -13.27 11.77 23.85
N ARG A 360 -13.26 12.86 23.05
CA ARG A 360 -14.17 14.00 23.26
C ARG A 360 -15.63 13.64 23.01
N PHE A 361 -15.94 12.90 21.93
CA PHE A 361 -17.29 12.46 21.63
C PHE A 361 -17.83 11.47 22.67
N GLN A 362 -17.01 10.54 23.16
CA GLN A 362 -17.38 9.60 24.22
C GLN A 362 -17.73 10.32 25.52
N ARG A 363 -16.94 11.31 25.96
CA ARG A 363 -17.22 12.13 27.16
C ARG A 363 -18.55 12.89 27.07
N VAL A 364 -18.91 13.37 25.88
CA VAL A 364 -20.20 14.06 25.67
C VAL A 364 -21.34 13.05 25.82
N GLN A 365 -21.25 11.87 25.25
CA GLN A 365 -22.26 10.81 25.39
C GLN A 365 -22.45 10.37 26.86
N GLU A 366 -21.34 10.23 27.60
CA GLU A 366 -21.38 9.89 29.04
C GLU A 366 -22.10 10.98 29.88
N LYS A 367 -21.79 12.26 29.62
CA LYS A 367 -22.48 13.39 30.27
C LYS A 367 -23.97 13.41 29.94
N ASP A 368 -24.34 13.19 28.68
CA ASP A 368 -25.73 13.15 28.24
C ASP A 368 -26.48 11.96 28.87
N ARG A 369 -25.85 10.79 28.99
CA ARG A 369 -26.40 9.63 29.73
C ARG A 369 -26.55 9.91 31.22
N GLY A 370 -25.53 10.50 31.86
CA GLY A 370 -25.60 10.90 33.26
C GLY A 370 -26.74 11.91 33.53
N ASN A 371 -26.91 12.91 32.66
CA ASN A 371 -27.98 13.88 32.74
C ASN A 371 -29.38 13.27 32.52
N ILE A 372 -29.50 12.24 31.66
CA ILE A 372 -30.77 11.51 31.45
C ILE A 372 -31.11 10.68 32.69
N LEU A 373 -30.16 10.01 33.31
CA LEU A 373 -30.35 9.23 34.54
C LEU A 373 -30.71 10.15 35.71
N CYS A 374 -30.06 11.31 35.84
CA CYS A 374 -30.42 12.31 36.87
C CYS A 374 -31.80 12.93 36.65
N ARG A 375 -32.28 13.11 35.39
CA ARG A 375 -33.60 13.62 35.07
C ARG A 375 -34.72 12.59 35.23
N GLN A 376 -34.42 11.31 35.15
CA GLN A 376 -35.37 10.22 35.48
C GLN A 376 -35.55 10.03 37.00
N ALA A 377 -34.64 10.60 37.80
CA ALA A 377 -34.66 10.52 39.25
C ALA A 377 -35.22 11.78 39.95
N GLY A 378 -35.57 12.86 39.22
CA GLY A 378 -36.05 14.12 39.78
C GLY A 378 -36.89 14.95 38.83
N ASP A 379 -38.16 15.07 39.16
CA ASP A 379 -39.27 15.99 38.84
C ASP A 379 -39.20 17.04 37.73
N SER A 380 -40.29 17.01 36.96
CA SER A 380 -41.09 18.06 36.30
C SER A 380 -40.74 19.53 36.58
N TYR A 381 -40.32 20.28 35.52
CA TYR A 381 -40.85 21.59 35.14
C TYR A 381 -40.39 21.94 33.71
N GLY A 382 -41.32 22.51 32.94
CA GLY A 382 -41.28 22.65 31.50
C GLY A 382 -40.22 23.61 30.93
N GLN A 383 -39.49 23.12 29.99
CA GLN A 383 -38.90 23.87 28.88
C GLN A 383 -38.87 22.96 27.65
N ALA A 384 -39.10 23.54 26.45
CA ALA A 384 -39.18 22.82 25.19
C ALA A 384 -37.99 21.87 24.98
N PRO A 385 -38.21 20.61 24.55
CA PRO A 385 -37.14 19.61 24.49
C PRO A 385 -36.17 19.93 23.37
N ILE A 386 -34.94 20.28 23.72
CA ILE A 386 -33.80 20.07 22.85
C ILE A 386 -33.72 18.56 22.69
N ILE A 387 -34.00 18.05 21.48
CA ILE A 387 -33.95 16.62 21.18
C ILE A 387 -32.52 16.14 21.45
N PRO A 388 -32.27 15.27 22.45
CA PRO A 388 -30.94 14.76 22.72
C PRO A 388 -30.36 14.06 21.49
N PHE A 389 -29.07 14.17 21.29
CA PHE A 389 -28.31 13.58 20.18
C PHE A 389 -28.64 12.08 19.96
N GLU A 390 -28.83 11.29 21.00
CA GLU A 390 -29.27 9.90 20.93
C GLU A 390 -30.64 9.67 20.28
N ARG A 391 -31.64 10.52 20.54
CA ARG A 391 -32.95 10.39 19.87
C ARG A 391 -32.86 10.71 18.38
N ARG A 392 -32.02 11.66 17.98
CA ARG A 392 -31.75 11.92 16.57
C ARG A 392 -31.09 10.70 15.90
N MET A 393 -30.18 10.00 16.60
CA MET A 393 -29.50 8.82 16.14
C MET A 393 -30.43 7.59 16.06
N GLN A 394 -31.30 7.36 17.03
CA GLN A 394 -32.27 6.27 17.03
C GLN A 394 -33.34 6.43 15.93
N THR A 395 -33.81 7.64 15.67
CA THR A 395 -34.77 7.90 14.59
C THR A 395 -34.14 7.70 13.22
N ARG A 396 -32.86 8.09 13.04
CA ARG A 396 -32.10 7.83 11.80
C ARG A 396 -31.82 6.34 11.57
N ARG A 397 -31.47 5.57 12.62
CA ARG A 397 -31.26 4.12 12.52
C ARG A 397 -32.52 3.39 12.07
N ARG A 398 -33.72 3.80 12.51
CA ARG A 398 -35.00 3.20 12.09
C ARG A 398 -35.35 3.49 10.64
N ASN A 399 -35.08 4.69 10.14
CA ASN A 399 -35.39 5.08 8.75
C ASN A 399 -34.41 4.50 7.71
N ALA A 400 -33.12 4.39 8.04
CA ALA A 400 -32.13 3.82 7.15
C ALA A 400 -32.27 2.28 6.97
N SER A 401 -32.83 1.60 7.97
CA SER A 401 -32.99 0.12 7.92
C SER A 401 -34.13 -0.35 7.02
N ALA A 402 -35.11 0.49 6.73
CA ALA A 402 -36.32 0.06 6.02
C ALA A 402 -36.19 0.04 4.49
N GLU A 403 -35.34 0.88 3.89
CA GLU A 403 -35.25 1.00 2.44
C GLU A 403 -34.21 0.06 1.78
N ILE A 404 -33.24 -0.43 2.53
CA ILE A 404 -32.09 -1.18 1.99
C ILE A 404 -32.33 -2.70 1.94
N PHE A 405 -33.39 -3.21 2.58
CA PHE A 405 -33.59 -4.67 2.76
C PHE A 405 -34.13 -5.44 1.52
N LYS A 406 -34.49 -4.79 0.42
CA LYS A 406 -35.20 -5.48 -0.68
C LYS A 406 -34.32 -6.06 -1.79
N GLY A 407 -33.03 -5.72 -1.91
CA GLY A 407 -32.23 -6.08 -3.11
C GLY A 407 -31.32 -7.29 -3.00
N ILE A 408 -30.81 -7.64 -1.85
CA ILE A 408 -29.61 -8.51 -1.74
C ILE A 408 -29.89 -9.92 -1.19
N SER A 409 -31.05 -10.15 -0.63
CA SER A 409 -31.48 -11.48 -0.11
C SER A 409 -31.55 -12.57 -1.18
N TYR A 410 -31.57 -12.20 -2.47
CA TYR A 410 -31.80 -13.11 -3.58
C TYR A 410 -30.56 -13.92 -4.00
N LEU A 411 -29.36 -13.36 -3.88
CA LEU A 411 -28.13 -13.98 -4.39
C LEU A 411 -27.65 -15.17 -3.53
N PHE A 412 -27.79 -15.08 -2.22
CA PHE A 412 -27.41 -16.18 -1.32
C PHE A 412 -28.49 -17.27 -1.13
N ALA A 413 -29.73 -17.00 -1.53
CA ALA A 413 -30.81 -17.98 -1.47
C ALA A 413 -30.73 -19.03 -2.60
N LYS A 414 -30.07 -18.71 -3.72
CA LYS A 414 -29.95 -19.61 -4.88
C LYS A 414 -28.90 -20.71 -4.66
N GLU A 415 -27.80 -20.40 -3.93
CA GLU A 415 -26.74 -21.37 -3.60
C GLU A 415 -27.17 -22.43 -2.56
N ARG A 416 -28.17 -22.15 -1.71
CA ARG A 416 -28.69 -23.12 -0.74
C ARG A 416 -29.46 -24.31 -1.35
N ARG A 417 -29.73 -24.30 -2.64
CA ARG A 417 -30.46 -25.37 -3.32
C ARG A 417 -29.59 -26.44 -3.96
N GLN A 418 -28.26 -26.24 -4.03
CA GLN A 418 -27.32 -27.26 -4.51
C GLN A 418 -26.45 -27.70 -3.31
N GLY A 419 -26.95 -28.71 -2.63
CA GLY A 419 -26.53 -29.36 -1.43
C GLY A 419 -25.02 -29.62 -1.28
N GLU A 420 -24.28 -28.73 -0.64
CA GLU A 420 -22.99 -29.03 -0.02
C GLU A 420 -22.77 -28.19 1.25
N ASP A 421 -22.43 -28.92 2.29
CA ASP A 421 -21.84 -28.57 3.60
C ASP A 421 -22.72 -27.92 4.69
N ARG A 422 -23.34 -28.80 5.48
CA ARG A 422 -24.11 -28.49 6.70
C ARG A 422 -23.25 -28.24 7.95
N ARG A 423 -22.06 -27.65 7.86
CA ARG A 423 -21.24 -27.36 9.05
C ARG A 423 -20.63 -25.97 9.00
N VAL A 424 -21.44 -24.93 8.83
CA VAL A 424 -21.06 -23.55 9.15
C VAL A 424 -22.00 -23.06 10.25
N ASN A 425 -21.40 -22.75 11.41
CA ASN A 425 -22.06 -22.32 12.63
C ASN A 425 -23.07 -21.19 12.43
N SER A 426 -24.21 -21.30 13.08
CA SER A 426 -25.41 -20.44 13.06
C SER A 426 -25.25 -19.02 13.63
N THR A 427 -24.06 -18.41 13.54
CA THR A 427 -23.77 -17.05 14.07
C THR A 427 -23.12 -16.12 13.04
N GLN A 428 -23.08 -16.49 11.75
CA GLN A 428 -22.67 -15.53 10.73
C GLN A 428 -23.85 -14.61 10.38
N GLN A 429 -23.85 -13.39 10.97
CA GLN A 429 -24.59 -12.28 10.39
C GLN A 429 -24.21 -12.20 8.92
N ALA A 430 -25.21 -12.16 8.01
CA ALA A 430 -24.97 -12.06 6.59
C ALA A 430 -24.02 -10.89 6.32
N ILE A 431 -22.84 -11.18 5.79
CA ILE A 431 -21.86 -10.17 5.40
C ILE A 431 -22.39 -9.47 4.17
N ILE A 432 -22.89 -8.25 4.31
CA ILE A 432 -23.54 -7.47 3.27
C ILE A 432 -22.63 -6.34 2.83
N ARG A 433 -22.30 -6.30 1.54
CA ARG A 433 -21.66 -5.16 0.88
C ARG A 433 -22.68 -4.02 0.69
N ARG A 434 -22.28 -2.78 0.96
CA ARG A 434 -23.16 -1.60 0.94
C ARG A 434 -22.85 -0.63 -0.20
N PHE A 435 -22.35 -1.13 -1.30
CA PHE A 435 -22.15 -0.42 -2.57
C PHE A 435 -22.35 -1.40 -3.72
N THR A 436 -22.70 -0.86 -4.88
CA THR A 436 -22.97 -1.62 -6.10
C THR A 436 -21.71 -1.77 -6.94
N LEU A 437 -21.57 -2.89 -7.62
CA LEU A 437 -20.55 -3.09 -8.65
C LEU A 437 -21.16 -2.78 -10.03
N LYS A 438 -20.31 -2.34 -10.94
CA LYS A 438 -20.65 -2.29 -12.35
C LYS A 438 -20.74 -3.73 -12.88
N ASP A 439 -21.68 -4.02 -13.80
CA ASP A 439 -21.85 -5.34 -14.40
C ASP A 439 -21.82 -6.51 -13.36
N GLU A 440 -22.63 -6.39 -12.30
CA GLU A 440 -22.63 -7.33 -11.17
C GLU A 440 -23.03 -8.76 -11.58
N ASP A 441 -23.76 -8.94 -12.67
CA ASP A 441 -24.08 -10.23 -13.29
C ASP A 441 -22.82 -10.99 -13.73
N LYS A 442 -21.81 -10.29 -14.25
CA LYS A 442 -20.53 -10.87 -14.67
C LYS A 442 -19.66 -11.33 -13.49
N TYR A 443 -19.91 -10.78 -12.31
CA TYR A 443 -19.23 -11.15 -11.08
C TYR A 443 -19.49 -12.60 -10.65
N LEU A 444 -20.61 -13.19 -11.11
CA LEU A 444 -20.99 -14.58 -10.85
C LEU A 444 -21.04 -15.43 -12.13
N SER A 445 -20.48 -14.95 -13.23
CA SER A 445 -20.49 -15.64 -14.53
C SER A 445 -19.61 -16.89 -14.52
N ASP A 446 -20.13 -18.01 -15.05
CA ASP A 446 -19.36 -19.25 -15.27
C ASP A 446 -18.80 -19.35 -16.71
N ALA A 447 -18.70 -18.23 -17.43
CA ALA A 447 -18.21 -18.20 -18.80
C ALA A 447 -16.74 -18.64 -18.92
N SER A 448 -16.40 -19.17 -20.07
CA SER A 448 -15.04 -19.46 -20.55
C SER A 448 -14.86 -18.76 -21.92
N PRO A 449 -13.81 -17.94 -22.13
CA PRO A 449 -12.78 -17.54 -21.18
C PRO A 449 -13.34 -16.82 -19.93
N ILE A 450 -12.54 -16.82 -18.84
CA ILE A 450 -12.99 -16.27 -17.56
C ILE A 450 -13.25 -14.77 -17.66
N LYS A 451 -14.38 -14.31 -17.13
CA LYS A 451 -14.62 -12.88 -16.93
C LYS A 451 -13.72 -12.35 -15.83
N PRO A 452 -12.94 -11.25 -16.04
CA PRO A 452 -12.08 -10.69 -15.00
C PRO A 452 -12.81 -10.35 -13.70
N GLN A 453 -14.08 -9.93 -13.77
CA GLN A 453 -14.95 -9.70 -12.62
C GLN A 453 -15.11 -10.97 -11.78
N ARG A 454 -15.35 -12.12 -12.44
CA ARG A 454 -15.47 -13.43 -11.79
C ARG A 454 -14.15 -13.88 -11.17
N LEU A 455 -13.04 -13.68 -11.86
CA LEU A 455 -11.71 -13.97 -11.31
C LEU A 455 -11.48 -13.23 -9.99
N MET A 456 -11.78 -11.93 -9.91
CA MET A 456 -11.62 -11.15 -8.69
C MET A 456 -12.50 -11.67 -7.54
N PHE A 457 -13.71 -12.13 -7.85
CA PHE A 457 -14.60 -12.78 -6.88
C PHE A 457 -13.99 -14.08 -6.34
N ASP A 458 -13.53 -14.96 -7.23
CA ASP A 458 -12.97 -16.25 -6.85
C ASP A 458 -11.67 -16.10 -6.04
N LEU A 459 -10.78 -15.16 -6.39
CA LEU A 459 -9.60 -14.84 -5.60
C LEU A 459 -9.97 -14.39 -4.18
N ALA A 460 -10.97 -13.51 -4.05
CA ALA A 460 -11.42 -13.05 -2.74
C ALA A 460 -12.08 -14.15 -1.90
N ARG A 461 -12.69 -15.16 -2.53
CA ARG A 461 -13.44 -16.26 -1.91
C ARG A 461 -12.55 -17.43 -1.47
N PHE A 462 -11.64 -17.87 -2.33
CA PHE A 462 -10.89 -19.10 -2.13
C PHE A 462 -9.62 -18.92 -1.32
N PHE A 463 -9.01 -17.72 -1.37
CA PHE A 463 -7.81 -17.45 -0.61
C PHE A 463 -8.10 -17.12 0.86
N PRO A 464 -7.19 -17.46 1.78
CA PRO A 464 -7.35 -17.18 3.21
C PRO A 464 -7.56 -15.67 3.50
N PRO A 465 -8.28 -15.31 4.59
CA PRO A 465 -8.57 -13.90 4.92
C PRO A 465 -7.34 -13.05 5.21
N ASP A 466 -6.20 -13.66 5.55
CA ASP A 466 -4.93 -12.99 5.83
C ASP A 466 -4.03 -12.84 4.59
N THR A 467 -4.54 -13.17 3.40
CA THR A 467 -3.83 -13.03 2.13
C THR A 467 -3.51 -11.56 1.82
N ARG A 468 -2.28 -11.31 1.33
CA ARG A 468 -1.84 -10.02 0.78
C ARG A 468 -2.00 -10.05 -0.74
N TYR A 469 -2.72 -9.10 -1.27
CA TYR A 469 -2.94 -8.95 -2.71
C TYR A 469 -2.15 -7.76 -3.23
N PHE A 470 -1.42 -7.99 -4.30
CA PHE A 470 -0.77 -6.95 -5.12
C PHE A 470 -1.41 -6.95 -6.48
N ALA A 471 -1.73 -5.78 -7.02
CA ALA A 471 -2.19 -5.68 -8.40
C ALA A 471 -1.27 -4.74 -9.18
N ASP A 472 -0.78 -5.27 -10.31
CA ASP A 472 0.11 -4.55 -11.20
C ASP A 472 -0.65 -3.57 -12.07
N ILE A 473 0.06 -2.55 -12.56
CA ILE A 473 -0.53 -1.51 -13.40
C ILE A 473 -1.06 -2.11 -14.71
N GLY A 474 -2.12 -1.55 -15.23
CA GLY A 474 -2.86 -2.03 -16.40
C GLY A 474 -4.31 -2.34 -16.05
N ASN A 475 -4.98 -3.19 -16.85
CA ASN A 475 -6.34 -3.63 -16.54
C ASN A 475 -6.41 -4.38 -15.20
N SER A 476 -5.37 -5.12 -14.84
CA SER A 476 -5.29 -5.92 -13.62
C SER A 476 -5.57 -5.09 -12.35
N PHE A 477 -4.99 -3.88 -12.23
CA PHE A 477 -5.25 -3.08 -11.05
C PHE A 477 -6.64 -2.42 -11.06
N LEU A 478 -7.17 -2.07 -12.24
CA LEU A 478 -8.53 -1.55 -12.35
C LEU A 478 -9.58 -2.60 -11.95
N TRP A 479 -9.37 -3.85 -12.39
CA TRP A 479 -10.18 -4.98 -11.94
C TRP A 479 -10.08 -5.18 -10.43
N ALA A 480 -8.86 -5.11 -9.87
CA ALA A 480 -8.66 -5.27 -8.44
C ALA A 480 -9.29 -4.12 -7.63
N ILE A 481 -9.18 -2.86 -8.08
CA ILE A 481 -9.82 -1.72 -7.40
C ILE A 481 -11.33 -1.93 -7.32
N HIS A 482 -11.98 -2.26 -8.43
CA HIS A 482 -13.43 -2.32 -8.49
C HIS A 482 -14.03 -3.61 -7.90
N TYR A 483 -13.43 -4.77 -8.19
CA TYR A 483 -14.09 -6.07 -7.97
C TYR A 483 -13.42 -6.95 -6.89
N LEU A 484 -12.18 -6.69 -6.46
CA LEU A 484 -11.52 -7.52 -5.45
C LEU A 484 -11.96 -7.10 -4.03
N HIS A 485 -12.78 -7.92 -3.37
CA HIS A 485 -13.34 -7.63 -2.05
C HIS A 485 -13.12 -8.79 -1.07
N PRO A 486 -11.87 -9.04 -0.62
CA PRO A 486 -11.61 -10.11 0.33
C PRO A 486 -12.25 -9.83 1.69
N VAL A 487 -12.67 -10.91 2.37
CA VAL A 487 -13.12 -10.83 3.76
C VAL A 487 -11.89 -10.60 4.65
N SER A 488 -11.80 -9.43 5.24
CA SER A 488 -10.68 -9.07 6.10
C SER A 488 -10.89 -9.59 7.53
N PRO A 489 -9.83 -10.03 8.23
CA PRO A 489 -9.89 -10.34 9.67
C PRO A 489 -10.42 -9.18 10.53
N ARG A 490 -10.30 -7.93 10.07
CA ARG A 490 -10.86 -6.74 10.72
C ARG A 490 -12.39 -6.66 10.68
N THR A 491 -13.05 -7.46 9.85
CA THR A 491 -14.52 -7.50 9.81
C THR A 491 -15.11 -8.09 11.09
N THR A 492 -14.33 -8.92 11.81
CA THR A 492 -14.78 -9.72 12.96
C THR A 492 -14.01 -9.49 14.25
N ALA A 493 -12.86 -8.80 14.21
CA ALA A 493 -12.05 -8.55 15.40
C ALA A 493 -11.26 -7.26 15.27
N SER A 494 -11.32 -6.42 16.32
CA SER A 494 -10.44 -5.26 16.53
C SER A 494 -9.01 -5.75 16.77
N LYS A 495 -8.27 -6.12 15.71
CA LYS A 495 -6.83 -6.34 15.82
C LYS A 495 -6.14 -5.01 15.47
N PRO A 496 -5.49 -4.34 16.42
CA PRO A 496 -4.65 -3.19 16.12
C PRO A 496 -3.49 -3.64 15.24
N GLY A 497 -3.22 -2.91 14.17
CA GLY A 497 -2.06 -3.15 13.31
C GLY A 497 -2.23 -2.61 11.89
N ASN A 498 -1.09 -2.44 11.24
CA ASN A 498 -0.91 -1.92 9.87
C ASN A 498 -1.46 -2.86 8.76
N TYR A 499 -2.58 -3.55 9.00
CA TYR A 499 -3.11 -4.51 8.04
C TYR A 499 -3.83 -3.80 6.89
N ASN A 500 -3.24 -3.80 5.72
CA ASN A 500 -3.90 -3.52 4.46
C ASN A 500 -3.73 -4.74 3.55
N PRO A 501 -4.79 -5.50 3.23
CA PRO A 501 -4.68 -6.70 2.41
C PRO A 501 -4.43 -6.41 0.94
N ILE A 502 -4.72 -5.21 0.42
CA ILE A 502 -4.60 -4.88 -1.00
C ILE A 502 -3.62 -3.72 -1.16
N ARG A 503 -2.65 -3.88 -2.04
CA ARG A 503 -1.60 -2.90 -2.31
C ARG A 503 -1.45 -2.64 -3.79
N LEU A 504 -1.35 -1.37 -4.10
CA LEU A 504 -1.30 -0.83 -5.45
C LEU A 504 -0.13 0.16 -5.55
N GLY A 505 0.59 0.15 -6.65
CA GLY A 505 1.60 1.16 -6.97
C GLY A 505 0.97 2.24 -7.83
N MET A 506 0.37 3.25 -7.19
CA MET A 506 -0.50 4.21 -7.88
C MET A 506 0.23 5.40 -8.48
N GLY A 507 1.16 5.99 -7.72
CA GLY A 507 1.69 7.32 -8.03
C GLY A 507 2.54 7.38 -9.28
N PHE A 508 3.46 6.44 -9.48
CA PHE A 508 4.32 6.34 -10.66
C PHE A 508 3.81 5.33 -11.68
N ALA A 509 2.99 4.39 -11.25
CA ALA A 509 2.31 3.43 -12.09
C ALA A 509 3.26 2.57 -12.95
N SER A 510 4.35 2.06 -12.38
CA SER A 510 5.32 1.22 -13.08
C SER A 510 4.80 -0.19 -13.30
N MET A 511 4.81 -0.69 -14.54
CA MET A 511 4.54 -2.09 -14.85
C MET A 511 5.66 -2.99 -14.27
N GLY A 512 5.29 -4.19 -13.76
CA GLY A 512 6.19 -5.12 -13.11
C GLY A 512 6.46 -4.81 -11.62
N TRP A 513 5.94 -3.68 -11.11
CA TRP A 513 6.06 -3.31 -9.69
C TRP A 513 5.50 -4.38 -8.76
N ALA A 514 4.29 -4.88 -9.06
CA ALA A 514 3.62 -5.83 -8.19
C ALA A 514 4.38 -7.15 -8.04
N VAL A 515 5.09 -7.58 -9.09
CA VAL A 515 5.91 -8.81 -9.08
C VAL A 515 7.02 -8.69 -8.03
N GLY A 516 7.83 -7.64 -8.11
CA GLY A 516 8.89 -7.38 -7.14
C GLY A 516 8.36 -7.12 -5.73
N ALA A 517 7.33 -6.26 -5.59
CA ALA A 517 6.74 -5.91 -4.30
C ALA A 517 6.11 -7.12 -3.58
N ALA A 518 5.48 -8.04 -4.32
CA ALA A 518 4.96 -9.29 -3.76
C ALA A 518 6.08 -10.18 -3.21
N VAL A 519 7.19 -10.33 -3.95
CA VAL A 519 8.36 -11.10 -3.48
C VAL A 519 8.95 -10.46 -2.22
N GLY A 520 9.15 -9.13 -2.22
CA GLY A 520 9.64 -8.40 -1.04
C GLY A 520 8.72 -8.51 0.17
N THR A 521 7.41 -8.46 -0.03
CA THR A 521 6.43 -8.69 1.04
C THR A 521 6.50 -10.12 1.58
N ALA A 522 6.62 -11.11 0.72
CA ALA A 522 6.68 -12.51 1.13
C ALA A 522 7.93 -12.82 1.95
N THR A 523 9.04 -12.08 1.77
CA THR A 523 10.23 -12.25 2.64
C THR A 523 9.93 -11.85 4.08
N ALA A 524 9.10 -10.82 4.29
CA ALA A 524 8.71 -10.32 5.61
C ALA A 524 7.53 -11.09 6.22
N ALA A 525 6.57 -11.53 5.40
CA ALA A 525 5.32 -12.15 5.81
C ALA A 525 5.27 -13.65 5.46
N ARG A 526 6.30 -14.42 5.81
CA ARG A 526 6.47 -15.84 5.44
C ARG A 526 5.30 -16.76 5.83
N ASN A 527 4.50 -16.36 6.80
CA ASN A 527 3.36 -17.14 7.29
C ASN A 527 2.01 -16.70 6.70
N SER A 528 2.00 -15.73 5.80
CA SER A 528 0.78 -15.22 5.15
C SER A 528 0.88 -15.40 3.65
N PRO A 529 -0.17 -15.85 2.99
CA PRO A 529 -0.18 -15.95 1.53
C PRO A 529 -0.01 -14.57 0.87
N VAL A 530 0.74 -14.55 -0.23
CA VAL A 530 0.92 -13.36 -1.07
C VAL A 530 0.48 -13.69 -2.49
N VAL A 531 -0.47 -12.93 -2.99
CA VAL A 531 -1.02 -13.06 -4.35
C VAL A 531 -0.66 -11.82 -5.15
N CYS A 532 0.04 -12.02 -6.25
CA CYS A 532 0.38 -10.99 -7.23
C CYS A 532 -0.55 -11.13 -8.44
N ILE A 533 -1.43 -10.17 -8.65
CA ILE A 533 -2.32 -10.09 -9.82
C ILE A 533 -1.63 -9.21 -10.85
N THR A 534 -1.24 -9.76 -11.98
CA THR A 534 -0.46 -9.05 -13.01
C THR A 534 -1.01 -9.36 -14.40
N GLY A 535 -0.86 -8.44 -15.34
CA GLY A 535 -1.10 -8.73 -16.75
C GLY A 535 0.08 -9.48 -17.36
N ASP A 536 -0.17 -10.15 -18.48
CA ASP A 536 0.85 -10.83 -19.28
C ASP A 536 2.00 -9.90 -19.69
N GLY A 537 1.70 -8.69 -20.17
CA GLY A 537 2.72 -7.68 -20.52
C GLY A 537 3.57 -7.25 -19.32
N ALA A 538 2.95 -7.05 -18.15
CA ALA A 538 3.68 -6.65 -16.95
C ALA A 538 4.56 -7.80 -16.41
N LEU A 539 4.08 -9.05 -16.49
CA LEU A 539 4.89 -10.21 -16.12
C LEU A 539 6.09 -10.38 -17.06
N LEU A 540 5.94 -10.12 -18.35
CA LEU A 540 7.07 -10.16 -19.29
C LEU A 540 8.14 -9.10 -18.99
N MET A 541 7.79 -8.01 -18.29
CA MET A 541 8.75 -6.97 -17.89
C MET A 541 9.48 -7.29 -16.57
N GLY A 542 8.83 -7.98 -15.63
CA GLY A 542 9.39 -8.21 -14.27
C GLY A 542 9.39 -9.66 -13.80
N GLY A 543 8.94 -10.60 -14.62
CA GLY A 543 8.70 -12.00 -14.22
C GLY A 543 9.95 -12.80 -13.84
N GLN A 544 11.15 -12.35 -14.22
CA GLN A 544 12.40 -12.98 -13.79
C GLN A 544 12.54 -13.05 -12.27
N GLU A 545 11.86 -12.18 -11.50
CA GLU A 545 11.87 -12.19 -10.04
C GLU A 545 11.14 -13.40 -9.44
N ILE A 546 10.41 -14.17 -10.24
CA ILE A 546 9.91 -15.50 -9.86
C ILE A 546 11.08 -16.39 -9.41
N THR A 547 12.25 -16.30 -10.08
CA THR A 547 13.43 -17.08 -9.68
C THR A 547 13.99 -16.65 -8.32
N THR A 548 13.84 -15.39 -7.93
CA THR A 548 14.16 -14.92 -6.57
C THR A 548 13.23 -15.58 -5.55
N ALA A 549 11.93 -15.66 -5.84
CA ALA A 549 10.97 -16.35 -4.97
C ALA A 549 11.26 -17.86 -4.88
N VAL A 550 11.73 -18.50 -5.95
CA VAL A 550 12.18 -19.91 -5.95
C VAL A 550 13.36 -20.12 -5.01
N VAL A 551 14.41 -19.31 -5.15
CA VAL A 551 15.62 -19.40 -4.31
C VAL A 551 15.30 -19.19 -2.83
N GLU A 552 14.46 -18.21 -2.54
CA GLU A 552 14.02 -17.86 -1.18
C GLU A 552 12.90 -18.77 -0.65
N LYS A 553 12.40 -19.72 -1.45
CA LYS A 553 11.32 -20.66 -1.12
C LYS A 553 10.06 -19.95 -0.63
N LEU A 554 9.65 -18.86 -1.32
CA LEU A 554 8.50 -18.03 -0.93
C LEU A 554 7.22 -18.51 -1.62
N PRO A 555 6.12 -18.71 -0.89
CA PRO A 555 4.84 -19.15 -1.44
C PRO A 555 4.06 -17.99 -2.09
N VAL A 556 4.67 -17.32 -3.07
CA VAL A 556 4.01 -16.26 -3.83
C VAL A 556 3.18 -16.89 -4.95
N ILE A 557 1.92 -16.50 -5.08
CA ILE A 557 1.05 -16.94 -6.15
C ILE A 557 0.91 -15.78 -7.16
N PHE A 558 1.46 -15.98 -8.36
CA PHE A 558 1.36 -15.03 -9.47
C PHE A 558 0.15 -15.40 -10.32
N VAL A 559 -0.87 -14.56 -10.32
CA VAL A 559 -2.08 -14.69 -11.11
C VAL A 559 -1.93 -13.81 -12.34
N VAL A 560 -1.67 -14.43 -13.49
CA VAL A 560 -1.43 -13.75 -14.76
C VAL A 560 -2.74 -13.64 -15.51
N LEU A 561 -3.21 -12.42 -15.72
CA LEU A 561 -4.36 -12.14 -16.59
C LEU A 561 -3.83 -12.13 -18.02
N ASN A 562 -4.06 -13.25 -18.73
CA ASN A 562 -3.54 -13.51 -20.06
C ASN A 562 -4.63 -13.26 -21.10
N ASP A 563 -4.53 -12.16 -21.83
CA ASP A 563 -5.35 -11.80 -22.98
C ASP A 563 -4.52 -11.49 -24.25
N ALA A 564 -3.22 -11.82 -24.19
CA ALA A 564 -2.21 -11.59 -25.24
C ALA A 564 -2.19 -10.11 -25.72
N ALA A 565 -2.39 -9.17 -24.79
CA ALA A 565 -2.48 -7.76 -25.13
C ALA A 565 -2.04 -6.82 -24.01
N LEU A 566 -1.56 -5.65 -24.36
CA LEU A 566 -1.53 -4.48 -23.48
C LEU A 566 -2.95 -3.92 -23.33
N GLY A 567 -3.80 -4.62 -22.56
CA GLY A 567 -5.24 -4.44 -22.52
C GLY A 567 -5.71 -3.02 -22.23
N THR A 568 -5.00 -2.27 -21.37
CA THR A 568 -5.31 -0.86 -21.07
C THR A 568 -5.09 0.02 -22.30
N VAL A 569 -4.05 -0.23 -23.10
CA VAL A 569 -3.79 0.50 -24.36
C VAL A 569 -4.88 0.18 -25.37
N LYS A 570 -5.18 -1.10 -25.58
CA LYS A 570 -6.24 -1.58 -26.47
C LYS A 570 -7.59 -0.90 -26.16
N HIS A 571 -8.06 -1.01 -24.92
CA HIS A 571 -9.34 -0.46 -24.51
C HIS A 571 -9.34 1.07 -24.52
N GLY A 572 -8.23 1.71 -24.13
CA GLY A 572 -8.07 3.17 -24.20
C GLY A 572 -8.18 3.70 -25.63
N GLN A 573 -7.50 3.08 -26.59
CA GLN A 573 -7.57 3.44 -28.02
C GLN A 573 -9.00 3.26 -28.56
N GLN A 574 -9.63 2.10 -28.27
CA GLN A 574 -11.00 1.83 -28.72
C GLN A 574 -12.01 2.85 -28.20
N MET A 575 -11.94 3.20 -26.90
CA MET A 575 -12.88 4.15 -26.30
C MET A 575 -12.60 5.60 -26.67
N ALA A 576 -11.35 5.95 -27.01
CA ALA A 576 -10.99 7.24 -27.54
C ALA A 576 -11.32 7.41 -29.04
N GLY A 577 -11.66 6.32 -29.73
CA GLY A 577 -11.84 6.32 -31.20
C GLY A 577 -10.52 6.49 -31.96
N ALA A 578 -9.40 6.13 -31.35
CA ALA A 578 -8.07 6.16 -31.95
C ALA A 578 -7.79 4.89 -32.78
N GLU A 579 -6.82 4.96 -33.69
CA GLU A 579 -6.36 3.81 -34.45
C GLU A 579 -5.75 2.75 -33.53
N PRO A 580 -6.24 1.49 -33.53
CA PRO A 580 -5.72 0.45 -32.67
C PRO A 580 -4.38 -0.07 -33.20
N ILE A 581 -3.29 0.21 -32.44
CA ILE A 581 -1.92 -0.16 -32.82
C ILE A 581 -1.04 -0.42 -31.58
N GLY A 582 -0.12 -1.39 -31.68
CA GLY A 582 0.98 -1.60 -30.73
C GLY A 582 0.57 -2.18 -29.38
N PHE A 583 -0.59 -2.79 -29.27
CA PHE A 583 -1.08 -3.42 -28.04
C PHE A 583 -0.99 -4.95 -28.07
N GLU A 584 -0.81 -5.57 -29.22
CA GLU A 584 -0.74 -7.03 -29.36
C GLU A 584 0.53 -7.60 -28.74
N LEU A 585 0.40 -8.67 -28.00
CA LEU A 585 1.52 -9.44 -27.45
C LEU A 585 1.51 -10.84 -28.05
N PRO A 586 2.67 -11.50 -28.13
CA PRO A 586 2.75 -12.89 -28.55
C PRO A 586 2.01 -13.77 -27.53
N SER A 587 1.32 -14.81 -28.03
CA SER A 587 0.76 -15.85 -27.17
C SER A 587 1.89 -16.54 -26.41
N THR A 588 1.95 -16.32 -25.10
CA THR A 588 2.97 -16.86 -24.21
C THR A 588 2.38 -17.94 -23.32
N ASP A 589 3.00 -19.11 -23.28
CA ASP A 589 2.69 -20.17 -22.32
C ASP A 589 3.39 -19.85 -20.97
N PHE A 590 2.64 -19.22 -20.08
CA PHE A 590 3.17 -18.85 -18.75
C PHE A 590 3.33 -20.04 -17.81
N VAL A 591 2.72 -21.18 -18.09
CA VAL A 591 2.97 -22.42 -17.37
C VAL A 591 4.34 -22.97 -17.70
N ALA A 592 4.70 -23.04 -18.98
CA ALA A 592 6.04 -23.45 -19.41
C ALA A 592 7.09 -22.43 -18.94
N TYR A 593 6.82 -21.13 -19.03
CA TYR A 593 7.65 -20.05 -18.53
C TYR A 593 7.94 -20.21 -17.02
N ALA A 594 6.92 -20.44 -16.20
CA ALA A 594 7.06 -20.68 -14.76
C ALA A 594 7.93 -21.91 -14.46
N ARG A 595 7.66 -23.02 -15.14
CA ARG A 595 8.40 -24.29 -14.95
C ARG A 595 9.86 -24.15 -15.32
N SER A 596 10.20 -23.40 -16.37
CA SER A 596 11.58 -23.13 -16.77
C SER A 596 12.38 -22.38 -15.70
N MET A 597 11.69 -21.62 -14.84
CA MET A 597 12.26 -20.89 -13.72
C MET A 597 12.24 -21.66 -12.37
N GLY A 598 11.70 -22.88 -12.34
CA GLY A 598 11.60 -23.69 -11.12
C GLY A 598 10.35 -23.45 -10.28
N ALA A 599 9.36 -22.72 -10.81
CA ALA A 599 8.05 -22.52 -10.19
C ALA A 599 7.05 -23.60 -10.65
N GLU A 600 5.95 -23.77 -9.93
CA GLU A 600 4.78 -24.51 -10.44
C GLU A 600 3.94 -23.61 -11.34
N GLY A 601 3.24 -24.22 -12.31
CA GLY A 601 2.35 -23.51 -13.21
C GLY A 601 1.09 -24.30 -13.50
N TYR A 602 -0.06 -23.60 -13.49
CA TYR A 602 -1.39 -24.12 -13.79
C TYR A 602 -2.06 -23.23 -14.83
N SER A 603 -2.62 -23.82 -15.88
CA SER A 603 -3.43 -23.10 -16.86
C SER A 603 -4.90 -23.11 -16.45
N ILE A 604 -5.53 -21.94 -16.49
CA ILE A 604 -6.86 -21.68 -15.97
C ILE A 604 -7.71 -21.09 -17.10
N HIS A 605 -8.73 -21.81 -17.54
CA HIS A 605 -9.61 -21.40 -18.64
C HIS A 605 -11.06 -21.13 -18.19
N SER A 606 -11.43 -21.63 -17.01
CA SER A 606 -12.79 -21.50 -16.47
C SER A 606 -12.77 -21.29 -14.95
N PRO A 607 -13.84 -20.75 -14.35
CA PRO A 607 -13.97 -20.65 -12.89
C PRO A 607 -13.86 -22.01 -12.18
N ARG A 608 -14.21 -23.09 -12.85
CA ARG A 608 -14.12 -24.46 -12.34
C ARG A 608 -12.66 -24.85 -12.08
N ASP A 609 -11.75 -24.47 -12.96
CA ASP A 609 -10.33 -24.82 -12.83
C ASP A 609 -9.73 -24.22 -11.55
N ILE A 610 -10.14 -22.99 -11.17
CA ILE A 610 -9.74 -22.36 -9.90
C ILE A 610 -10.35 -23.10 -8.71
N ALA A 611 -11.62 -23.51 -8.80
CA ALA A 611 -12.31 -24.20 -7.72
C ALA A 611 -11.75 -25.61 -7.44
N GLU A 612 -11.11 -26.24 -8.45
CA GLU A 612 -10.47 -27.56 -8.34
C GLU A 612 -9.03 -27.47 -7.75
N LEU A 613 -8.43 -26.27 -7.64
CA LEU A 613 -7.11 -26.10 -7.03
C LEU A 613 -7.16 -26.28 -5.50
N ASP A 614 -6.18 -26.98 -4.96
CA ASP A 614 -5.93 -26.93 -3.51
C ASP A 614 -5.19 -25.65 -3.13
N ILE A 615 -5.95 -24.55 -3.01
CA ILE A 615 -5.41 -23.23 -2.65
C ILE A 615 -4.64 -23.27 -1.32
N ARG A 616 -5.05 -24.13 -0.37
CA ARG A 616 -4.36 -24.24 0.94
C ARG A 616 -2.97 -24.86 0.79
N ALA A 617 -2.83 -25.85 -0.10
CA ALA A 617 -1.53 -26.43 -0.43
C ALA A 617 -0.64 -25.43 -1.15
N LEU A 618 -1.18 -24.69 -2.13
CA LEU A 618 -0.45 -23.63 -2.86
C LEU A 618 0.07 -22.55 -1.89
N CYS A 619 -0.75 -22.09 -0.96
CA CYS A 619 -0.35 -21.08 0.04
C CYS A 619 0.75 -21.54 1.03
N LYS A 620 0.97 -22.85 1.16
CA LYS A 620 1.98 -23.44 2.05
C LYS A 620 3.18 -24.02 1.34
N ARG A 621 3.18 -23.98 0.04
CA ARG A 621 4.27 -24.54 -0.79
C ARG A 621 5.59 -23.82 -0.52
N ALA A 622 6.68 -24.56 -0.49
CA ALA A 622 8.04 -23.99 -0.39
C ALA A 622 8.54 -23.52 -1.79
N GLY A 623 7.90 -22.49 -2.32
CA GLY A 623 8.22 -21.91 -3.63
C GLY A 623 7.00 -21.25 -4.30
N PRO A 624 7.21 -20.47 -5.35
CA PRO A 624 6.15 -19.75 -6.04
C PRO A 624 5.30 -20.66 -6.96
N THR A 625 4.10 -20.18 -7.25
CA THR A 625 3.17 -20.77 -8.21
C THR A 625 2.69 -19.70 -9.18
N VAL A 626 2.57 -20.04 -10.47
CA VAL A 626 1.97 -19.19 -11.51
C VAL A 626 0.63 -19.78 -11.94
N LEU A 627 -0.42 -18.99 -11.89
CA LEU A 627 -1.72 -19.28 -12.46
C LEU A 627 -1.85 -18.49 -13.76
N ASP A 628 -1.75 -19.16 -14.90
CA ASP A 628 -1.95 -18.58 -16.24
C ASP A 628 -3.44 -18.55 -16.54
N VAL A 629 -4.09 -17.42 -16.30
CA VAL A 629 -5.54 -17.27 -16.39
C VAL A 629 -5.94 -16.65 -17.72
N HIS A 630 -6.53 -17.44 -18.59
CA HIS A 630 -7.06 -16.99 -19.89
C HIS A 630 -8.37 -16.22 -19.66
N ILE A 631 -8.27 -14.89 -19.69
CA ILE A 631 -9.41 -13.99 -19.48
C ILE A 631 -10.08 -13.61 -20.81
N ASP A 632 -11.34 -13.18 -20.75
CA ASP A 632 -12.05 -12.63 -21.90
C ASP A 632 -11.42 -11.30 -22.34
N PRO A 633 -10.80 -11.22 -23.53
CA PRO A 633 -10.10 -10.04 -24.02
C PRO A 633 -11.03 -8.87 -24.40
N ASN A 634 -12.35 -9.10 -24.43
CA ASN A 634 -13.36 -8.09 -24.78
C ASN A 634 -13.96 -7.40 -23.56
N GLU A 635 -13.64 -7.88 -22.34
CA GLU A 635 -14.11 -7.23 -21.13
C GLU A 635 -13.32 -5.94 -20.85
N THR A 636 -14.05 -4.84 -20.75
CA THR A 636 -13.46 -3.52 -20.47
C THR A 636 -13.57 -3.20 -18.99
N PRO A 637 -12.46 -2.90 -18.31
CA PRO A 637 -12.51 -2.47 -16.90
C PRO A 637 -13.20 -1.10 -16.76
N PRO A 638 -13.55 -0.67 -15.54
CA PRO A 638 -14.12 0.66 -15.29
C PRO A 638 -13.11 1.77 -15.60
N LEU A 639 -13.04 2.19 -16.86
CA LEU A 639 -12.09 3.17 -17.42
C LEU A 639 -12.74 4.53 -17.74
N GLU A 640 -14.06 4.68 -17.56
CA GLU A 640 -14.80 5.87 -18.00
C GLU A 640 -14.20 7.17 -17.44
N ALA A 641 -13.82 7.16 -16.17
CA ALA A 641 -13.17 8.29 -15.53
C ALA A 641 -11.89 8.69 -16.27
N ARG A 642 -11.00 7.73 -16.57
CA ARG A 642 -9.72 7.96 -17.26
C ARG A 642 -9.92 8.50 -18.65
N ILE A 643 -10.92 8.01 -19.38
CA ILE A 643 -11.20 8.46 -20.76
C ILE A 643 -11.77 9.87 -20.78
N ASN A 644 -12.64 10.19 -19.84
CA ASN A 644 -13.15 11.56 -19.71
C ASN A 644 -12.01 12.55 -19.39
N MET A 645 -11.04 12.14 -18.58
CA MET A 645 -9.83 12.92 -18.31
C MET A 645 -9.04 13.17 -19.60
N LEU A 646 -8.71 12.13 -20.37
CA LEU A 646 -7.96 12.26 -21.61
C LEU A 646 -8.68 13.12 -22.66
N LYS A 647 -10.02 13.04 -22.74
CA LYS A 647 -10.82 13.88 -23.63
C LYS A 647 -10.82 15.35 -23.22
N SER A 648 -10.78 15.65 -21.93
CA SER A 648 -10.73 17.04 -21.44
C SER A 648 -9.36 17.68 -21.69
N GLU A 649 -8.27 16.92 -21.65
CA GLU A 649 -6.93 17.40 -22.00
C GLU A 649 -6.75 17.76 -23.49
N THR A 650 -7.51 17.09 -24.37
CA THR A 650 -7.46 17.37 -25.81
C THR A 650 -8.31 18.57 -26.24
N LEU A 651 -9.16 19.10 -25.36
CA LEU A 651 -10.06 20.23 -25.61
C LEU A 651 -9.60 21.54 -24.93
N SER A 652 -8.54 21.47 -24.12
CA SER A 652 -7.90 22.61 -23.46
C SER A 652 -6.60 23.02 -24.21
#